data_29128a922b52f7f7b6282fa04e81c31b
#
_entry.id   29128a922b52f7f7b6282fa04e81c31b
#
_cell.length_a   1.000
_cell.length_b   1.000
_cell.length_c   1.000
_cell.angle_alpha   90.00
_cell.angle_beta   90.00
_cell.angle_gamma   90.00
#
_symmetry.space_group_name_H-M   'P 1'
#
loop_
_entity.id
_entity.type
_entity.pdbx_description
1 polymer ?
#
loop_
_entity_poly.entity_id
_entity_poly.type
_entity_poly.pdbx_seq_one_letter_code
_entity_poly.pdbx_strand_id
1 'polypeptide(L)'
;MSREVEANTPVKSGTPKVSPPKRVAAGIPAVISTMSHGLSRMGALKSVYNLSKVNRFDGFDCPGCAWPDPDDHRTAFEFCENGAKAVADEGTKERAGPEFWSRWSVSNLSRRSDRWLNSQGRLTHPMILRPDSSHYERITWSEAFRLIAEELSSLEDPDQAIFYTSGRTSNEAAFLWQLLARSLGTNNLPDCSNMCHESSGVALGDSIGIGKGTVKLNDFEKAELIIVVGQNPGTNHPRMLTALRDAKRAGASVVSVNPLFETGMRRFKHPQDVMEMLGSGTEIADLHIPVAVNGDLALFRGLAKHIISDEGGLDKQFIRDHTHGFEDYKQAVRDTTWGEVERFSGVPRKDMETLARALGRSKSTIVCWAMGLTQHRNSVATIQEIANVLLLGGNIGKPGAGLCPVRGHSNVQGDRTVGINHNPSRGFLDSIRDAIGIDPPMSPGLDSVNSVLAMNDGKASVFLSMGGNFVSAMSDTEATSRALQSCSLTVQISTKPNRSHLVTGRTALILPCLGRSERDLSPDGKRMSVSVENSMGVVHASTGSARPASKELLSEPAIVSGIGAALDTITGKSTIAWEEHSQDYGRIRDLIESTVPGFESYNERLKDDAGFYLPNAVRDGRTFNTDSGMANFRVHPLTCAKAPPGQFVMMTIRSHDQYNTTIYGLDDRYRGIKNARRVVLMSREDMRNSGIDQGTLVDITSHFEGSSRCSKHWRVVEYDIPTGNVATYFPEANSLVPLESVADGSNTPTSKSVIVSVVPSASKMRFWRKQLRQVA
;
A
#
# COMPACT_ATOMS: atom_id res chain seq x y z
N MET A 1 23.39 -2.38 25.44
CA MET A 1 23.42 -0.99 24.91
C MET A 1 22.76 -0.98 23.55
N SER A 2 21.86 -0.01 23.27
CA SER A 2 21.29 0.12 21.92
C SER A 2 22.38 0.51 20.93
N ARG A 3 22.36 -0.11 19.73
CA ARG A 3 23.30 0.24 18.65
C ARG A 3 22.99 1.64 18.13
N GLU A 4 24.01 2.48 17.97
CA GLU A 4 23.83 3.80 17.36
C GLU A 4 23.59 3.64 15.84
N VAL A 5 22.36 3.79 15.40
CA VAL A 5 21.92 3.65 14.00
C VAL A 5 21.02 4.81 13.59
N GLU A 6 21.15 5.24 12.32
CA GLU A 6 20.27 6.23 11.74
C GLU A 6 19.02 5.55 11.15
N ALA A 7 17.87 5.72 11.81
CA ALA A 7 16.59 5.18 11.34
C ALA A 7 16.06 5.90 10.09
N ASN A 8 16.29 7.21 10.01
CA ASN A 8 15.91 8.01 8.85
C ASN A 8 16.92 7.87 7.70
N THR A 9 16.43 7.92 6.46
CA THR A 9 17.33 8.05 5.30
C THR A 9 18.20 9.30 5.44
N PRO A 10 19.54 9.18 5.31
CA PRO A 10 20.48 10.29 5.46
C PRO A 10 20.17 11.44 4.51
N VAL A 11 20.30 12.66 5.03
CA VAL A 11 20.08 13.89 4.26
C VAL A 11 21.23 14.11 3.29
N LYS A 12 21.10 13.69 2.05
CA LYS A 12 21.91 14.23 0.96
C LYS A 12 21.11 15.35 0.31
N SER A 13 21.45 16.60 0.64
CA SER A 13 20.85 17.79 0.04
C SER A 13 21.41 18.03 -1.37
N GLY A 14 21.06 17.15 -2.31
CA GLY A 14 21.23 17.45 -3.73
C GLY A 14 20.36 18.66 -4.09
N THR A 15 20.86 19.54 -4.95
CA THR A 15 20.01 20.60 -5.52
C THR A 15 19.09 19.96 -6.55
N PRO A 16 17.75 19.98 -6.36
CA PRO A 16 16.84 19.43 -7.34
C PRO A 16 16.97 20.20 -8.66
N LYS A 17 17.01 19.48 -9.76
CA LYS A 17 16.72 20.05 -11.07
C LYS A 17 15.23 19.99 -11.28
N VAL A 18 14.59 21.13 -11.43
CA VAL A 18 13.14 21.23 -11.61
C VAL A 18 12.84 21.65 -13.04
N SER A 19 11.91 20.95 -13.67
CA SER A 19 11.35 21.27 -14.98
C SER A 19 9.82 21.20 -14.91
N PRO A 20 9.08 21.76 -15.87
CA PRO A 20 7.63 21.65 -15.90
C PRO A 20 7.18 20.19 -15.83
N PRO A 21 6.07 19.87 -15.14
CA PRO A 21 5.49 18.55 -15.11
C PRO A 21 5.18 18.03 -16.53
N LYS A 22 5.35 16.74 -16.75
CA LYS A 22 4.99 16.09 -18.00
C LYS A 22 3.47 16.10 -18.21
N ARG A 23 3.05 16.22 -19.46
CA ARG A 23 1.63 16.18 -19.82
C ARG A 23 1.18 14.82 -20.34
N VAL A 24 2.12 13.92 -20.62
CA VAL A 24 1.87 12.60 -21.21
C VAL A 24 2.55 11.52 -20.38
N ALA A 25 1.78 10.52 -19.98
CA ALA A 25 2.26 9.35 -19.28
C ALA A 25 2.67 8.23 -20.23
N ALA A 26 3.57 7.37 -19.79
CA ALA A 26 4.11 6.20 -20.49
C ALA A 26 4.78 6.53 -21.82
N GLY A 27 4.36 5.90 -22.94
CA GLY A 27 4.96 6.10 -24.26
C GLY A 27 6.42 5.66 -24.36
N ILE A 28 7.16 6.20 -25.34
CA ILE A 28 8.58 5.89 -25.59
C ILE A 28 9.47 6.06 -24.34
N PRO A 29 9.32 7.13 -23.51
CA PRO A 29 10.12 7.27 -22.31
C PRO A 29 9.98 6.12 -21.30
N ALA A 30 8.80 5.51 -21.20
CA ALA A 30 8.58 4.34 -20.34
C ALA A 30 9.27 3.09 -20.88
N VAL A 31 9.23 2.87 -22.20
CA VAL A 31 9.93 1.78 -22.87
C VAL A 31 11.44 1.89 -22.66
N ILE A 32 12.03 3.07 -22.90
CA ILE A 32 13.46 3.32 -22.68
C ILE A 32 13.84 3.09 -21.21
N SER A 33 13.05 3.58 -20.27
CA SER A 33 13.29 3.40 -18.84
C SER A 33 13.24 1.94 -18.42
N THR A 34 12.25 1.19 -18.90
CA THR A 34 12.12 -0.27 -18.69
C THR A 34 13.34 -1.02 -19.21
N MET A 35 13.71 -0.78 -20.48
CA MET A 35 14.85 -1.45 -21.13
C MET A 35 16.16 -1.12 -20.42
N SER A 36 16.42 0.15 -20.14
CA SER A 36 17.63 0.60 -19.46
C SER A 36 17.78 -0.04 -18.07
N HIS A 37 16.69 -0.07 -17.30
CA HIS A 37 16.71 -0.67 -15.95
C HIS A 37 16.89 -2.19 -16.03
N GLY A 38 16.16 -2.87 -16.90
CA GLY A 38 16.30 -4.30 -17.13
C GLY A 38 17.71 -4.71 -17.55
N LEU A 39 18.26 -4.05 -18.57
CA LEU A 39 19.60 -4.32 -19.06
C LEU A 39 20.68 -4.10 -18.00
N SER A 40 20.60 -2.99 -17.26
CA SER A 40 21.58 -2.67 -16.22
C SER A 40 21.53 -3.62 -15.04
N ARG A 41 20.35 -4.09 -14.61
CA ARG A 41 20.18 -4.96 -13.45
C ARG A 41 20.34 -6.45 -13.77
N MET A 42 19.68 -6.94 -14.81
CA MET A 42 19.61 -8.36 -15.16
C MET A 42 20.50 -8.76 -16.34
N GLY A 43 20.83 -7.82 -17.25
CA GLY A 43 21.38 -8.09 -18.58
C GLY A 43 20.31 -8.52 -19.57
N ALA A 44 20.65 -8.59 -20.86
CA ALA A 44 19.70 -8.73 -21.95
C ALA A 44 18.86 -10.02 -21.89
N LEU A 45 19.51 -11.19 -21.85
CA LEU A 45 18.82 -12.48 -21.89
C LEU A 45 17.87 -12.69 -20.72
N LYS A 46 18.30 -12.38 -19.49
CA LYS A 46 17.47 -12.54 -18.29
C LYS A 46 16.32 -11.52 -18.27
N SER A 47 16.55 -10.30 -18.81
CA SER A 47 15.50 -9.30 -18.93
C SER A 47 14.38 -9.76 -19.86
N VAL A 48 14.72 -10.22 -21.07
CA VAL A 48 13.72 -10.72 -22.03
C VAL A 48 12.97 -11.91 -21.43
N TYR A 49 13.70 -12.88 -20.87
CA TYR A 49 13.09 -14.07 -20.27
C TYR A 49 12.11 -13.74 -19.14
N ASN A 50 12.55 -12.99 -18.13
CA ASN A 50 11.68 -12.69 -16.98
C ASN A 50 10.50 -11.80 -17.39
N LEU A 51 10.74 -10.77 -18.21
CA LEU A 51 9.67 -9.85 -18.64
C LEU A 51 8.63 -10.51 -19.56
N SER A 52 9.00 -11.58 -20.28
CA SER A 52 8.03 -12.36 -21.07
C SER A 52 7.17 -13.30 -20.23
N LYS A 53 7.47 -13.48 -18.94
CA LYS A 53 6.74 -14.38 -18.02
C LYS A 53 5.88 -13.63 -17.00
N VAL A 54 6.05 -12.31 -16.85
CA VAL A 54 5.26 -11.50 -15.90
C VAL A 54 3.80 -11.50 -16.31
N ASN A 55 2.90 -11.82 -15.40
CA ASN A 55 1.45 -11.82 -15.56
C ASN A 55 0.96 -12.68 -16.73
N ARG A 56 1.78 -13.65 -17.15
CA ARG A 56 1.38 -14.65 -18.15
C ARG A 56 0.73 -15.84 -17.47
N PHE A 57 -0.14 -16.54 -18.15
CA PHE A 57 -0.83 -17.73 -17.62
C PHE A 57 0.17 -18.80 -17.13
N ASP A 58 1.26 -19.01 -17.85
CA ASP A 58 2.34 -19.94 -17.49
C ASP A 58 3.51 -19.28 -16.72
N GLY A 59 3.29 -18.10 -16.17
CA GLY A 59 4.30 -17.26 -15.55
C GLY A 59 4.04 -16.95 -14.09
N PHE A 60 4.60 -15.83 -13.66
CA PHE A 60 4.48 -15.35 -12.28
C PHE A 60 3.78 -14.01 -12.22
N ASP A 61 3.05 -13.81 -11.14
CA ASP A 61 2.39 -12.55 -10.81
C ASP A 61 3.42 -11.43 -10.56
N CYS A 62 3.14 -10.23 -11.06
CA CYS A 62 3.99 -9.07 -10.85
C CYS A 62 4.10 -8.74 -9.36
N PRO A 63 5.32 -8.69 -8.76
CA PRO A 63 5.48 -8.35 -7.34
C PRO A 63 5.21 -6.86 -7.04
N GLY A 64 4.56 -6.14 -7.96
CA GLY A 64 4.16 -4.75 -7.85
C GLY A 64 2.80 -4.57 -7.18
N CYS A 65 1.86 -4.01 -7.93
CA CYS A 65 0.53 -3.66 -7.43
C CYS A 65 -0.50 -4.77 -7.68
N ALA A 66 -1.66 -4.67 -7.00
CA ALA A 66 -2.78 -5.59 -7.11
C ALA A 66 -3.75 -5.26 -8.26
N TRP A 67 -3.35 -4.47 -9.27
CA TRP A 67 -4.22 -4.22 -10.41
C TRP A 67 -4.44 -5.52 -11.21
N PRO A 68 -5.69 -5.89 -11.52
CA PRO A 68 -6.00 -7.15 -12.17
C PRO A 68 -5.44 -7.25 -13.58
N ASP A 69 -5.30 -8.48 -14.04
CA ASP A 69 -5.05 -8.83 -15.42
C ASP A 69 -6.37 -9.09 -16.14
N PRO A 70 -6.48 -8.91 -17.47
CA PRO A 70 -7.64 -9.34 -18.24
C PRO A 70 -7.94 -10.84 -18.07
N ASP A 71 -9.23 -11.21 -17.97
CA ASP A 71 -9.62 -12.60 -17.72
C ASP A 71 -9.38 -13.50 -18.93
N ASP A 72 -9.56 -12.98 -20.13
CA ASP A 72 -9.69 -13.74 -21.39
C ASP A 72 -8.47 -13.68 -22.30
N HIS A 73 -7.55 -12.77 -22.07
CA HIS A 73 -6.36 -12.61 -22.91
C HIS A 73 -5.14 -12.07 -22.16
N ARG A 74 -3.96 -12.30 -22.69
CA ARG A 74 -2.70 -11.70 -22.23
C ARG A 74 -1.91 -11.18 -23.41
N THR A 75 -1.43 -9.94 -23.30
CA THR A 75 -0.50 -9.37 -24.28
C THR A 75 0.88 -10.04 -24.17
N ALA A 76 1.73 -9.84 -25.18
CA ALA A 76 3.10 -10.39 -25.15
C ALA A 76 3.93 -9.86 -23.97
N PHE A 77 3.64 -8.63 -23.52
CA PHE A 77 4.33 -7.94 -22.43
C PHE A 77 3.29 -7.37 -21.46
N GLU A 78 2.81 -8.20 -20.54
CA GLU A 78 1.73 -7.88 -19.61
C GLU A 78 2.24 -7.20 -18.33
N PHE A 79 3.02 -6.10 -18.50
CA PHE A 79 3.60 -5.36 -17.39
C PHE A 79 3.63 -3.84 -17.66
N CYS A 80 3.74 -3.06 -16.61
CA CYS A 80 4.04 -1.63 -16.67
C CYS A 80 5.52 -1.36 -16.35
N GLU A 81 5.96 -0.11 -16.53
CA GLU A 81 7.32 0.32 -16.20
C GLU A 81 7.72 -0.02 -14.76
N ASN A 82 6.83 0.21 -13.79
CA ASN A 82 7.12 -0.08 -12.39
C ASN A 82 7.20 -1.59 -12.10
N GLY A 83 6.33 -2.39 -12.71
CA GLY A 83 6.40 -3.85 -12.63
C GLY A 83 7.69 -4.39 -13.22
N ALA A 84 8.08 -3.90 -14.39
CA ALA A 84 9.36 -4.28 -15.00
C ALA A 84 10.57 -3.91 -14.14
N LYS A 85 10.56 -2.74 -13.47
CA LYS A 85 11.62 -2.36 -12.51
C LYS A 85 11.63 -3.26 -11.29
N ALA A 86 10.47 -3.62 -10.75
CA ALA A 86 10.37 -4.54 -9.62
C ALA A 86 10.96 -5.91 -9.96
N VAL A 87 10.60 -6.46 -11.12
CA VAL A 87 11.16 -7.73 -11.62
C VAL A 87 12.67 -7.64 -11.89
N ALA A 88 13.13 -6.51 -12.45
CA ALA A 88 14.55 -6.30 -12.70
C ALA A 88 15.36 -6.19 -11.40
N ASP A 89 14.81 -5.57 -10.38
CA ASP A 89 15.44 -5.47 -9.06
C ASP A 89 15.46 -6.82 -8.34
N GLU A 90 14.43 -7.64 -8.47
CA GLU A 90 14.39 -9.01 -7.97
C GLU A 90 15.35 -9.92 -8.72
N GLY A 91 15.39 -9.80 -10.05
CA GLY A 91 16.27 -10.56 -10.94
C GLY A 91 17.70 -10.05 -11.02
N THR A 92 18.12 -9.07 -10.21
CA THR A 92 19.43 -8.41 -10.29
C THR A 92 20.62 -9.41 -10.18
N LYS A 93 21.75 -9.03 -10.77
CA LYS A 93 23.00 -9.80 -10.67
C LYS A 93 23.73 -9.57 -9.34
N GLU A 94 23.47 -8.46 -8.68
CA GLU A 94 24.12 -8.07 -7.43
C GLU A 94 23.68 -8.97 -6.26
N ARG A 95 24.60 -9.22 -5.32
CA ARG A 95 24.40 -10.09 -4.16
C ARG A 95 24.85 -9.43 -2.87
N ALA A 96 23.97 -9.40 -1.87
CA ALA A 96 24.27 -9.03 -0.50
C ALA A 96 24.41 -10.30 0.35
N GLY A 97 25.53 -10.99 0.17
CA GLY A 97 25.88 -12.22 0.86
C GLY A 97 26.74 -12.00 2.12
N PRO A 98 27.29 -13.08 2.73
CA PRO A 98 28.08 -13.00 3.94
C PRO A 98 29.27 -12.01 3.86
N GLU A 99 29.95 -11.94 2.72
CA GLU A 99 31.05 -10.98 2.51
C GLU A 99 30.61 -9.53 2.58
N PHE A 100 29.40 -9.22 2.06
CA PHE A 100 28.83 -7.88 2.17
C PHE A 100 28.58 -7.54 3.65
N TRP A 101 27.93 -8.42 4.39
CA TRP A 101 27.55 -8.20 5.77
C TRP A 101 28.73 -8.20 6.75
N SER A 102 29.80 -8.97 6.47
CA SER A 102 31.03 -8.95 7.26
C SER A 102 31.88 -7.69 7.03
N ARG A 103 31.80 -7.09 5.82
CA ARG A 103 32.51 -5.86 5.47
C ARG A 103 31.90 -4.61 6.06
N TRP A 104 30.57 -4.57 6.21
CA TRP A 104 29.84 -3.38 6.59
C TRP A 104 29.19 -3.53 7.95
N SER A 105 29.60 -2.69 8.92
CA SER A 105 28.87 -2.61 10.19
C SER A 105 27.47 -2.00 9.98
N VAL A 106 26.52 -2.39 10.85
CA VAL A 106 25.15 -1.88 10.83
C VAL A 106 25.12 -0.36 10.92
N SER A 107 25.96 0.24 11.78
CA SER A 107 26.09 1.69 11.89
C SER A 107 26.57 2.35 10.59
N ASN A 108 27.54 1.76 9.89
CA ASN A 108 28.01 2.27 8.60
C ASN A 108 26.94 2.15 7.51
N LEU A 109 26.17 1.06 7.51
CA LEU A 109 25.06 0.86 6.57
C LEU A 109 23.92 1.83 6.85
N SER A 110 23.62 2.16 8.11
CA SER A 110 22.54 3.07 8.47
C SER A 110 22.77 4.49 7.91
N ARG A 111 24.02 4.87 7.66
CA ARG A 111 24.40 6.14 7.00
C ARG A 111 24.30 6.10 5.48
N ARG A 112 23.86 4.98 4.88
CA ARG A 112 23.61 4.86 3.44
C ARG A 112 22.14 5.13 3.13
N SER A 113 21.86 5.67 1.93
CA SER A 113 20.48 5.92 1.50
C SER A 113 19.75 4.60 1.21
N ASP A 114 18.42 4.62 1.34
CA ASP A 114 17.58 3.44 1.05
C ASP A 114 17.72 2.97 -0.40
N ARG A 115 17.89 3.92 -1.35
CA ARG A 115 18.23 3.58 -2.74
C ARG A 115 19.54 2.81 -2.84
N TRP A 116 20.58 3.22 -2.08
CA TRP A 116 21.87 2.53 -2.09
C TRP A 116 21.74 1.12 -1.49
N LEU A 117 21.02 0.98 -0.35
CA LEU A 117 20.75 -0.33 0.25
C LEU A 117 20.02 -1.25 -0.74
N ASN A 118 18.96 -0.78 -1.36
CA ASN A 118 18.23 -1.54 -2.39
C ASN A 118 19.12 -1.96 -3.56
N SER A 119 20.12 -1.15 -3.93
CA SER A 119 21.04 -1.45 -5.04
C SER A 119 22.08 -2.53 -4.75
N GLN A 120 22.25 -2.96 -3.48
CA GLN A 120 23.23 -3.99 -3.10
C GLN A 120 22.81 -5.42 -3.53
N GLY A 121 21.60 -5.58 -4.03
CA GLY A 121 21.14 -6.80 -4.67
C GLY A 121 20.38 -7.74 -3.74
N ARG A 122 20.38 -9.04 -4.09
CA ARG A 122 19.63 -10.07 -3.38
C ARG A 122 20.36 -10.56 -2.14
N LEU A 123 19.61 -10.74 -1.07
CA LEU A 123 20.05 -11.53 0.09
C LEU A 123 20.27 -12.98 -0.35
N THR A 124 21.23 -13.67 0.26
CA THR A 124 21.67 -15.00 -0.23
C THR A 124 21.79 -16.07 0.84
N HIS A 125 22.01 -15.70 2.10
CA HIS A 125 22.22 -16.62 3.22
C HIS A 125 21.51 -16.11 4.47
N PRO A 126 21.08 -16.98 5.37
CA PRO A 126 20.65 -16.59 6.69
C PRO A 126 21.79 -15.89 7.44
N MET A 127 21.47 -14.77 8.08
CA MET A 127 22.44 -13.96 8.80
C MET A 127 21.93 -13.63 10.20
N ILE A 128 22.83 -13.61 11.18
CA ILE A 128 22.54 -13.22 12.55
C ILE A 128 23.38 -12.03 12.98
N LEU A 129 22.78 -11.10 13.70
CA LEU A 129 23.46 -10.03 14.42
C LEU A 129 23.31 -10.31 15.93
N ARG A 130 24.40 -10.72 16.56
CA ARG A 130 24.42 -11.03 18.00
C ARG A 130 24.46 -9.77 18.86
N PRO A 131 24.10 -9.84 20.16
CA PRO A 131 23.95 -8.66 21.03
C PRO A 131 25.13 -7.68 20.97
N ASP A 132 26.35 -8.14 21.06
CA ASP A 132 27.55 -7.28 21.16
C ASP A 132 28.29 -7.14 19.82
N SER A 133 27.71 -7.66 18.72
CA SER A 133 28.30 -7.54 17.39
C SER A 133 27.84 -6.26 16.69
N SER A 134 28.73 -5.68 15.89
CA SER A 134 28.42 -4.60 14.96
C SER A 134 28.17 -5.08 13.53
N HIS A 135 28.45 -6.36 13.25
CA HIS A 135 28.33 -6.97 11.93
C HIS A 135 27.46 -8.22 11.99
N TYR A 136 26.72 -8.43 10.90
CA TYR A 136 26.03 -9.70 10.69
C TYR A 136 27.02 -10.81 10.33
N GLU A 137 26.80 -11.99 10.86
CA GLU A 137 27.52 -13.22 10.53
C GLU A 137 26.58 -14.29 9.97
N ARG A 138 27.12 -15.24 9.19
CA ARG A 138 26.31 -16.32 8.65
C ARG A 138 25.87 -17.27 9.76
N ILE A 139 24.62 -17.75 9.65
CA ILE A 139 24.02 -18.78 10.49
C ILE A 139 23.41 -19.88 9.59
N THR A 140 23.26 -21.09 10.09
CA THR A 140 22.53 -22.15 9.37
C THR A 140 21.03 -21.98 9.54
N TRP A 141 20.24 -22.54 8.62
CA TRP A 141 18.79 -22.53 8.72
C TRP A 141 18.30 -23.22 10.00
N SER A 142 18.84 -24.39 10.33
CA SER A 142 18.43 -25.11 11.53
C SER A 142 18.73 -24.36 12.83
N GLU A 143 19.87 -23.68 12.90
CA GLU A 143 20.20 -22.82 14.06
C GLU A 143 19.28 -21.59 14.12
N ALA A 144 18.96 -20.99 12.98
CA ALA A 144 18.05 -19.84 12.92
C ALA A 144 16.65 -20.22 13.38
N PHE A 145 16.10 -21.34 12.89
CA PHE A 145 14.79 -21.84 13.29
C PHE A 145 14.75 -22.21 14.78
N ARG A 146 15.77 -22.91 15.27
CA ARG A 146 15.89 -23.26 16.69
C ARG A 146 15.91 -22.01 17.58
N LEU A 147 16.71 -21.00 17.21
CA LEU A 147 16.83 -19.76 17.99
C LEU A 147 15.49 -19.00 18.05
N ILE A 148 14.77 -18.92 16.93
CA ILE A 148 13.43 -18.31 16.88
C ILE A 148 12.47 -19.10 17.78
N ALA A 149 12.45 -20.40 17.66
CA ALA A 149 11.58 -21.27 18.44
C ALA A 149 11.88 -21.22 19.94
N GLU A 150 13.14 -21.18 20.33
CA GLU A 150 13.57 -21.00 21.72
C GLU A 150 13.07 -19.66 22.29
N GLU A 151 13.22 -18.56 21.55
CA GLU A 151 12.78 -17.25 21.99
C GLU A 151 11.23 -17.20 22.10
N LEU A 152 10.51 -17.73 21.11
CA LEU A 152 9.04 -17.80 21.15
C LEU A 152 8.50 -18.68 22.29
N SER A 153 9.15 -19.82 22.54
CA SER A 153 8.74 -20.75 23.61
C SER A 153 9.05 -20.23 25.01
N SER A 154 9.98 -19.28 25.15
CA SER A 154 10.36 -18.67 26.42
C SER A 154 9.50 -17.49 26.84
N LEU A 155 8.58 -17.03 25.99
CA LEU A 155 7.67 -15.92 26.29
C LEU A 155 6.72 -16.30 27.42
N GLU A 156 6.56 -15.41 28.39
CA GLU A 156 5.58 -15.57 29.49
C GLU A 156 4.15 -15.45 28.98
N ASP A 157 3.95 -14.62 27.95
CA ASP A 157 2.68 -14.37 27.26
C ASP A 157 2.91 -14.40 25.74
N PRO A 158 2.17 -15.23 24.98
CA PRO A 158 2.25 -15.26 23.53
C PRO A 158 2.03 -13.88 22.85
N ASP A 159 1.28 -12.98 23.48
CA ASP A 159 1.04 -11.63 22.98
C ASP A 159 2.31 -10.72 23.06
N GLN A 160 3.40 -11.19 23.66
CA GLN A 160 4.70 -10.54 23.54
C GLN A 160 5.36 -10.70 22.17
N ALA A 161 4.82 -11.60 21.31
CA ALA A 161 5.27 -11.76 19.92
C ALA A 161 4.37 -11.02 18.94
N ILE A 162 4.99 -10.41 17.91
CA ILE A 162 4.31 -9.70 16.82
C ILE A 162 4.71 -10.34 15.49
N PHE A 163 3.72 -10.71 14.67
CA PHE A 163 3.88 -11.36 13.37
C PHE A 163 3.42 -10.43 12.23
N TYR A 164 4.28 -9.49 11.82
CA TYR A 164 3.95 -8.55 10.75
C TYR A 164 4.00 -9.20 9.36
N THR A 165 3.05 -8.84 8.49
CA THR A 165 2.97 -9.34 7.11
C THR A 165 2.96 -8.18 6.11
N SER A 166 3.81 -8.29 5.08
CA SER A 166 3.77 -7.42 3.90
C SER A 166 2.74 -7.95 2.89
N GLY A 167 2.01 -7.08 2.21
CA GLY A 167 1.02 -7.45 1.20
C GLY A 167 1.58 -8.01 -0.12
N ARG A 168 2.80 -8.52 -0.13
CA ARG A 168 3.39 -9.26 -1.26
C ARG A 168 3.51 -10.75 -1.00
N THR A 169 3.21 -11.19 0.19
CA THR A 169 3.22 -12.58 0.61
C THR A 169 2.17 -13.36 -0.18
N SER A 170 2.42 -14.62 -0.52
CA SER A 170 1.44 -15.47 -1.18
C SER A 170 0.34 -15.93 -0.22
N ASN A 171 -0.80 -16.38 -0.74
CA ASN A 171 -1.89 -16.92 0.08
C ASN A 171 -1.40 -18.08 0.96
N GLU A 172 -0.62 -18.98 0.39
CA GLU A 172 -0.08 -20.15 1.10
C GLU A 172 0.85 -19.76 2.24
N ALA A 173 1.77 -18.82 1.99
CA ALA A 173 2.69 -18.34 3.02
C ALA A 173 1.95 -17.54 4.10
N ALA A 174 1.00 -16.68 3.72
CA ALA A 174 0.18 -15.91 4.63
C ALA A 174 -0.68 -16.82 5.52
N PHE A 175 -1.27 -17.87 4.95
CA PHE A 175 -2.06 -18.82 5.71
C PHE A 175 -1.23 -19.58 6.74
N LEU A 176 -0.07 -20.11 6.36
CA LEU A 176 0.83 -20.76 7.32
C LEU A 176 1.32 -19.79 8.40
N TRP A 177 1.57 -18.52 8.03
CA TRP A 177 2.02 -17.50 8.98
C TRP A 177 0.99 -17.20 10.05
N GLN A 178 -0.28 -17.07 9.68
CA GLN A 178 -1.34 -16.89 10.66
C GLN A 178 -1.58 -18.15 11.50
N LEU A 179 -1.38 -19.36 10.94
CA LEU A 179 -1.45 -20.59 11.72
C LEU A 179 -0.31 -20.65 12.76
N LEU A 180 0.91 -20.26 12.39
CA LEU A 180 2.04 -20.22 13.32
C LEU A 180 1.77 -19.27 14.49
N ALA A 181 1.26 -18.05 14.22
CA ALA A 181 0.91 -17.10 15.28
C ALA A 181 -0.19 -17.62 16.18
N ARG A 182 -1.26 -18.19 15.61
CA ARG A 182 -2.40 -18.69 16.38
C ARG A 182 -2.13 -20.00 17.11
N SER A 183 -1.26 -20.85 16.59
CA SER A 183 -0.79 -22.04 17.31
C SER A 183 0.11 -21.69 18.50
N LEU A 184 0.85 -20.57 18.43
CA LEU A 184 1.56 -20.00 19.57
C LEU A 184 0.60 -19.45 20.62
N GLY A 185 -0.55 -18.93 20.25
CA GLY A 185 -1.59 -18.39 21.11
C GLY A 185 -1.83 -16.89 20.99
N THR A 186 -1.46 -16.26 19.84
CA THR A 186 -1.66 -14.82 19.64
C THR A 186 -2.37 -14.49 18.34
N ASN A 187 -3.18 -13.41 18.34
CA ASN A 187 -3.72 -12.75 17.15
C ASN A 187 -2.92 -11.48 16.78
N ASN A 188 -1.72 -11.27 17.29
CA ASN A 188 -0.85 -10.15 16.92
C ASN A 188 -0.32 -10.29 15.48
N LEU A 189 -1.22 -10.12 14.54
CA LEU A 189 -1.01 -10.23 13.10
C LEU A 189 -1.21 -8.88 12.39
N PRO A 190 -0.40 -7.83 12.76
CA PRO A 190 -0.42 -6.58 12.03
C PRO A 190 0.02 -6.81 10.58
N ASP A 191 -0.55 -6.01 9.68
CA ASP A 191 -0.17 -6.10 8.27
C ASP A 191 -0.11 -4.73 7.58
N CYS A 192 0.30 -4.74 6.32
CA CYS A 192 0.36 -3.50 5.57
C CYS A 192 -1.01 -2.88 5.26
N SER A 193 -2.13 -3.63 5.35
CA SER A 193 -3.48 -3.08 5.22
C SER A 193 -3.80 -2.08 6.31
N ASN A 194 -3.31 -2.30 7.53
CA ASN A 194 -3.49 -1.35 8.65
C ASN A 194 -2.99 0.05 8.30
N MET A 195 -1.95 0.15 7.48
CA MET A 195 -1.36 1.42 7.03
C MET A 195 -1.91 1.90 5.68
N CYS A 196 -2.75 1.10 5.02
CA CYS A 196 -3.12 1.30 3.60
C CYS A 196 -4.62 1.45 3.39
N HIS A 197 -5.38 0.38 3.53
CA HIS A 197 -6.80 0.28 3.17
C HIS A 197 -7.69 -0.27 4.29
N GLU A 198 -7.24 -0.24 5.55
CA GLU A 198 -8.09 -0.63 6.68
C GLU A 198 -9.36 0.21 6.71
N SER A 199 -9.24 1.53 6.52
CA SER A 199 -10.40 2.45 6.43
C SER A 199 -11.40 2.04 5.35
N SER A 200 -10.93 1.49 4.20
CA SER A 200 -11.83 0.97 3.16
C SER A 200 -12.55 -0.30 3.61
N GLY A 201 -11.84 -1.19 4.29
CA GLY A 201 -12.41 -2.43 4.83
C GLY A 201 -13.52 -2.15 5.84
N VAL A 202 -13.23 -1.30 6.82
CA VAL A 202 -14.18 -0.88 7.86
C VAL A 202 -15.39 -0.16 7.26
N ALA A 203 -15.15 0.85 6.42
CA ALA A 203 -16.22 1.66 5.84
C ALA A 203 -17.19 0.82 4.99
N LEU A 204 -16.66 -0.02 4.11
CA LEU A 204 -17.47 -0.85 3.21
C LEU A 204 -18.12 -2.01 3.94
N GLY A 205 -17.44 -2.62 4.93
CA GLY A 205 -18.03 -3.64 5.79
C GLY A 205 -19.30 -3.12 6.47
N ASP A 206 -19.26 -1.91 7.01
CA ASP A 206 -20.38 -1.27 7.70
C ASP A 206 -21.48 -0.77 6.74
N SER A 207 -21.11 -0.24 5.55
CA SER A 207 -22.08 0.28 4.58
C SER A 207 -22.74 -0.80 3.74
N ILE A 208 -22.01 -1.81 3.30
CA ILE A 208 -22.49 -2.81 2.33
C ILE A 208 -22.26 -4.27 2.71
N GLY A 209 -21.69 -4.52 3.90
CA GLY A 209 -21.47 -5.87 4.43
C GLY A 209 -20.27 -6.61 3.86
N ILE A 210 -19.39 -5.94 3.09
CA ILE A 210 -18.15 -6.54 2.58
C ILE A 210 -17.05 -5.49 2.45
N GLY A 211 -15.89 -5.74 3.04
CA GLY A 211 -14.72 -4.83 2.99
C GLY A 211 -13.93 -4.85 1.67
N LYS A 212 -14.53 -5.28 0.58
CA LYS A 212 -13.93 -5.41 -0.76
C LYS A 212 -14.68 -4.56 -1.79
N GLY A 213 -14.03 -4.33 -2.95
CA GLY A 213 -14.67 -3.68 -4.10
C GLY A 213 -15.81 -4.52 -4.71
N THR A 214 -16.71 -3.86 -5.44
CA THR A 214 -17.90 -4.48 -6.03
C THR A 214 -17.88 -4.46 -7.55
N VAL A 215 -16.69 -4.36 -8.18
CA VAL A 215 -16.51 -4.30 -9.64
C VAL A 215 -15.56 -5.39 -10.13
N LYS A 216 -15.69 -5.75 -11.40
CA LYS A 216 -14.75 -6.55 -12.18
C LYS A 216 -13.99 -5.66 -13.15
N LEU A 217 -12.87 -6.15 -13.72
CA LEU A 217 -12.08 -5.36 -14.68
C LEU A 217 -12.90 -4.96 -15.92
N ASN A 218 -13.70 -5.88 -16.45
CA ASN A 218 -14.54 -5.64 -17.60
C ASN A 218 -15.75 -4.71 -17.36
N ASP A 219 -16.02 -4.31 -16.11
CA ASP A 219 -17.02 -3.28 -15.81
C ASP A 219 -16.54 -1.90 -16.21
N PHE A 220 -15.23 -1.66 -16.31
CA PHE A 220 -14.69 -0.37 -16.73
C PHE A 220 -15.16 0.02 -18.14
N GLU A 221 -15.22 -0.92 -19.08
CA GLU A 221 -15.70 -0.68 -20.45
C GLU A 221 -17.24 -0.54 -20.54
N LYS A 222 -17.97 -0.94 -19.49
CA LYS A 222 -19.43 -0.82 -19.39
C LYS A 222 -19.89 0.43 -18.61
N ALA A 223 -18.93 1.10 -17.97
CA ALA A 223 -19.23 2.30 -17.20
C ALA A 223 -19.48 3.50 -18.10
N GLU A 224 -20.51 4.31 -17.80
CA GLU A 224 -20.73 5.61 -18.43
C GLU A 224 -19.91 6.72 -17.75
N LEU A 225 -19.63 6.57 -16.44
CA LEU A 225 -18.86 7.52 -15.65
C LEU A 225 -17.89 6.78 -14.74
N ILE A 226 -16.61 7.21 -14.76
CA ILE A 226 -15.59 6.72 -13.82
C ILE A 226 -15.01 7.92 -13.07
N ILE A 227 -15.11 7.91 -11.74
CA ILE A 227 -14.53 8.96 -10.88
C ILE A 227 -13.31 8.38 -10.16
N VAL A 228 -12.13 8.99 -10.36
CA VAL A 228 -10.87 8.59 -9.74
C VAL A 228 -10.51 9.60 -8.66
N VAL A 229 -10.58 9.18 -7.39
CA VAL A 229 -10.47 10.06 -6.22
C VAL A 229 -9.21 9.77 -5.42
N GLY A 230 -8.40 10.79 -5.14
CA GLY A 230 -7.21 10.67 -4.29
C GLY A 230 -6.20 9.61 -4.78
N GLN A 231 -6.11 9.39 -6.10
CA GLN A 231 -5.27 8.37 -6.70
C GLN A 231 -4.43 8.92 -7.86
N ASN A 232 -3.21 8.42 -7.99
CA ASN A 232 -2.32 8.67 -9.14
C ASN A 232 -2.06 7.35 -9.89
N PRO A 233 -2.97 6.92 -10.79
CA PRO A 233 -2.82 5.65 -11.51
C PRO A 233 -1.50 5.56 -12.26
N GLY A 234 -1.09 6.63 -12.96
CA GLY A 234 0.14 6.65 -13.75
C GLY A 234 1.42 6.37 -12.97
N THR A 235 1.39 6.56 -11.66
CA THR A 235 2.52 6.26 -10.77
C THR A 235 2.32 4.98 -9.97
N ASN A 236 1.12 4.76 -9.40
CA ASN A 236 0.89 3.67 -8.45
C ASN A 236 0.33 2.39 -9.11
N HIS A 237 -0.48 2.54 -10.16
CA HIS A 237 -1.17 1.44 -10.87
C HIS A 237 -1.15 1.68 -12.39
N PRO A 238 0.03 1.72 -13.04
CA PRO A 238 0.10 2.21 -14.43
C PRO A 238 -0.75 1.42 -15.43
N ARG A 239 -1.03 0.13 -15.18
CA ARG A 239 -1.91 -0.67 -16.01
C ARG A 239 -3.40 -0.27 -15.91
N MET A 240 -3.80 0.40 -14.83
CA MET A 240 -5.14 1.02 -14.74
C MET A 240 -5.36 2.07 -15.84
N LEU A 241 -4.29 2.72 -16.33
CA LEU A 241 -4.42 3.67 -17.45
C LEU A 241 -4.89 2.98 -18.74
N THR A 242 -4.55 1.70 -18.93
CA THR A 242 -5.09 0.91 -20.06
C THR A 242 -6.60 0.72 -19.90
N ALA A 243 -7.07 0.31 -18.73
CA ALA A 243 -8.51 0.15 -18.48
C ALA A 243 -9.28 1.48 -18.62
N LEU A 244 -8.72 2.60 -18.13
CA LEU A 244 -9.32 3.92 -18.29
C LEU A 244 -9.35 4.36 -19.77
N ARG A 245 -8.29 4.09 -20.54
CA ARG A 245 -8.26 4.33 -21.99
C ARG A 245 -9.34 3.53 -22.73
N ASP A 246 -9.47 2.25 -22.40
CA ASP A 246 -10.42 1.36 -23.05
C ASP A 246 -11.87 1.74 -22.70
N ALA A 247 -12.11 2.12 -21.43
CA ALA A 247 -13.38 2.73 -21.03
C ALA A 247 -13.69 4.02 -21.80
N LYS A 248 -12.69 4.90 -22.00
CA LYS A 248 -12.85 6.12 -22.82
C LYS A 248 -13.21 5.77 -24.27
N ARG A 249 -12.56 4.76 -24.85
CA ARG A 249 -12.88 4.28 -26.22
C ARG A 249 -14.27 3.66 -26.32
N ALA A 250 -14.77 3.09 -25.22
CA ALA A 250 -16.14 2.59 -25.09
C ALA A 250 -17.17 3.69 -24.84
N GLY A 251 -16.76 4.94 -24.62
CA GLY A 251 -17.64 6.11 -24.46
C GLY A 251 -17.79 6.62 -23.01
N ALA A 252 -17.06 6.07 -22.04
CA ALA A 252 -17.08 6.53 -20.66
C ALA A 252 -16.53 7.95 -20.52
N SER A 253 -17.13 8.73 -19.61
CA SER A 253 -16.52 9.94 -19.07
C SER A 253 -15.64 9.61 -17.87
N VAL A 254 -14.49 10.25 -17.77
CA VAL A 254 -13.56 10.05 -16.64
C VAL A 254 -13.34 11.38 -15.91
N VAL A 255 -13.50 11.36 -14.58
CA VAL A 255 -13.29 12.53 -13.71
C VAL A 255 -12.16 12.25 -12.73
N SER A 256 -11.23 13.19 -12.61
CA SER A 256 -10.14 13.17 -11.63
C SER A 256 -10.47 14.11 -10.48
N VAL A 257 -10.57 13.58 -9.27
CA VAL A 257 -10.71 14.36 -8.02
C VAL A 257 -9.42 14.20 -7.22
N ASN A 258 -8.57 15.22 -7.20
CA ASN A 258 -7.26 15.14 -6.54
C ASN A 258 -6.70 16.54 -6.35
N PRO A 259 -6.00 16.85 -5.25
CA PRO A 259 -5.29 18.13 -5.10
C PRO A 259 -4.29 18.42 -6.24
N LEU A 260 -3.70 17.40 -6.85
CA LEU A 260 -2.75 17.53 -7.95
C LEU A 260 -3.32 16.95 -9.24
N PHE A 261 -3.26 17.69 -10.34
CA PHE A 261 -3.59 17.10 -11.65
C PHE A 261 -2.43 16.29 -12.19
N GLU A 262 -2.42 15.01 -11.85
CA GLU A 262 -1.32 14.09 -12.13
C GLU A 262 -1.19 13.73 -13.62
N THR A 263 0.03 13.51 -14.08
CA THR A 263 0.37 13.26 -15.50
C THR A 263 -0.45 12.13 -16.12
N GLY A 264 -0.66 11.02 -15.37
CA GLY A 264 -1.42 9.86 -15.85
C GLY A 264 -2.90 10.16 -16.10
N MET A 265 -3.47 11.12 -15.38
CA MET A 265 -4.86 11.55 -15.58
C MET A 265 -5.01 12.60 -16.70
N ARG A 266 -3.91 13.23 -17.12
CA ARG A 266 -3.95 14.17 -18.26
C ARG A 266 -4.02 13.43 -19.59
N ARG A 267 -2.96 12.68 -19.92
CA ARG A 267 -2.86 11.96 -21.20
C ARG A 267 -1.99 10.71 -21.07
N PHE A 268 -2.38 9.66 -21.76
CA PHE A 268 -1.70 8.38 -21.77
C PHE A 268 -1.36 7.94 -23.19
N LYS A 269 -0.15 7.42 -23.41
CA LYS A 269 0.27 6.73 -24.62
C LYS A 269 0.56 5.26 -24.30
N HIS A 270 -0.26 4.37 -24.83
CA HIS A 270 -0.09 2.94 -24.58
C HIS A 270 1.19 2.42 -25.26
N PRO A 271 2.14 1.81 -24.52
CA PRO A 271 3.45 1.45 -25.08
C PRO A 271 3.43 0.37 -26.17
N GLN A 272 2.35 -0.41 -26.27
CA GLN A 272 2.19 -1.48 -27.27
C GLN A 272 1.21 -1.10 -28.39
N ASP A 273 0.67 0.12 -28.38
CA ASP A 273 -0.20 0.64 -29.44
C ASP A 273 0.62 1.61 -30.33
N VAL A 274 0.97 1.15 -31.53
CA VAL A 274 1.83 1.92 -32.45
C VAL A 274 1.19 3.26 -32.83
N MET A 275 -0.13 3.29 -33.03
CA MET A 275 -0.84 4.52 -33.38
C MET A 275 -0.82 5.54 -32.25
N GLU A 276 -0.97 5.10 -31.02
CA GLU A 276 -0.83 5.99 -29.86
C GLU A 276 0.61 6.44 -29.63
N MET A 277 1.59 5.57 -29.84
CA MET A 277 3.00 5.90 -29.68
C MET A 277 3.43 7.04 -30.60
N LEU A 278 2.98 6.99 -31.85
CA LEU A 278 3.28 8.01 -32.87
C LEU A 278 2.32 9.21 -32.80
N GLY A 279 1.08 9.00 -32.39
CA GLY A 279 0.02 10.01 -32.32
C GLY A 279 0.08 10.87 -31.06
N SER A 280 -1.07 11.49 -30.71
CA SER A 280 -1.22 12.34 -29.52
C SER A 280 -1.41 11.54 -28.23
N GLY A 281 -1.81 10.27 -28.32
CA GLY A 281 -2.28 9.46 -27.19
C GLY A 281 -3.73 9.82 -26.78
N THR A 282 -4.25 9.12 -25.76
CA THR A 282 -5.61 9.30 -25.25
C THR A 282 -5.63 10.28 -24.07
N GLU A 283 -6.50 11.27 -24.12
CA GLU A 283 -6.83 12.13 -22.97
C GLU A 283 -7.68 11.34 -21.99
N ILE A 284 -7.23 11.24 -20.73
CA ILE A 284 -7.86 10.35 -19.75
C ILE A 284 -9.00 11.08 -19.03
N ALA A 285 -8.71 12.14 -18.29
CA ALA A 285 -9.75 12.85 -17.54
C ALA A 285 -10.40 13.95 -18.40
N ASP A 286 -11.73 13.91 -18.48
CA ASP A 286 -12.55 14.95 -19.11
C ASP A 286 -12.71 16.16 -18.18
N LEU A 287 -12.69 15.91 -16.87
CA LEU A 287 -12.79 16.92 -15.84
C LEU A 287 -11.78 16.63 -14.72
N HIS A 288 -11.13 17.68 -14.23
CA HIS A 288 -10.30 17.64 -13.02
C HIS A 288 -10.86 18.59 -11.98
N ILE A 289 -11.07 18.09 -10.76
CA ILE A 289 -11.52 18.86 -9.60
C ILE A 289 -10.39 18.90 -8.57
N PRO A 290 -9.75 20.06 -8.38
CA PRO A 290 -8.66 20.24 -7.42
C PRO A 290 -9.22 20.40 -6.00
N VAL A 291 -9.63 19.31 -5.38
CA VAL A 291 -10.12 19.28 -4.00
C VAL A 291 -9.01 19.66 -3.02
N ALA A 292 -9.34 20.40 -1.96
CA ALA A 292 -8.39 20.63 -0.86
C ALA A 292 -8.05 19.29 -0.17
N VAL A 293 -6.84 19.20 0.39
CA VAL A 293 -6.44 17.98 1.12
C VAL A 293 -7.42 17.70 2.25
N ASN A 294 -8.00 16.50 2.27
CA ASN A 294 -9.06 16.07 3.19
C ASN A 294 -10.45 16.76 2.98
N GLY A 295 -10.65 17.38 1.82
CA GLY A 295 -11.94 18.00 1.47
C GLY A 295 -12.95 17.07 0.82
N ASP A 296 -12.60 15.82 0.59
CA ASP A 296 -13.38 14.84 -0.18
C ASP A 296 -14.75 14.55 0.45
N LEU A 297 -14.83 14.40 1.79
CA LEU A 297 -16.10 14.22 2.50
C LEU A 297 -17.11 15.33 2.16
N ALA A 298 -16.68 16.59 2.18
CA ALA A 298 -17.51 17.71 1.88
C ALA A 298 -17.88 17.79 0.39
N LEU A 299 -16.93 17.43 -0.50
CA LEU A 299 -17.22 17.36 -1.94
C LEU A 299 -18.35 16.35 -2.22
N PHE A 300 -18.25 15.13 -1.72
CA PHE A 300 -19.28 14.10 -1.94
C PHE A 300 -20.61 14.44 -1.26
N ARG A 301 -20.60 15.09 -0.08
CA ARG A 301 -21.80 15.66 0.54
C ARG A 301 -22.45 16.71 -0.37
N GLY A 302 -21.66 17.55 -1.04
CA GLY A 302 -22.15 18.52 -2.03
C GLY A 302 -22.80 17.87 -3.25
N LEU A 303 -22.21 16.76 -3.74
CA LEU A 303 -22.80 15.97 -4.83
C LEU A 303 -24.15 15.39 -4.40
N ALA A 304 -24.21 14.76 -3.23
CA ALA A 304 -25.45 14.23 -2.65
C ALA A 304 -26.52 15.33 -2.48
N LYS A 305 -26.10 16.51 -2.00
CA LYS A 305 -27.01 17.66 -1.82
C LYS A 305 -27.66 18.11 -3.12
N HIS A 306 -26.89 18.18 -4.21
CA HIS A 306 -27.43 18.51 -5.52
C HIS A 306 -28.38 17.42 -6.02
N ILE A 307 -27.98 16.15 -5.97
CA ILE A 307 -28.79 15.00 -6.44
C ILE A 307 -30.13 14.92 -5.69
N ILE A 308 -30.11 15.06 -4.37
CA ILE A 308 -31.33 15.02 -3.54
C ILE A 308 -32.26 16.25 -3.80
N SER A 309 -31.67 17.43 -4.07
CA SER A 309 -32.46 18.66 -4.32
C SER A 309 -33.07 18.68 -5.70
N ASP A 310 -32.39 18.16 -6.71
CA ASP A 310 -32.84 18.15 -8.11
C ASP A 310 -33.70 16.91 -8.42
N GLU A 311 -33.69 15.92 -7.52
CA GLU A 311 -34.29 14.58 -7.69
C GLU A 311 -33.84 13.84 -8.97
N GLY A 312 -33.04 14.48 -9.81
CA GLY A 312 -32.42 13.90 -10.99
C GLY A 312 -31.28 12.95 -10.61
N GLY A 313 -31.45 11.66 -10.90
CA GLY A 313 -30.47 10.64 -10.58
C GLY A 313 -30.72 9.85 -9.30
N LEU A 314 -31.87 10.05 -8.61
CA LEU A 314 -32.29 9.19 -7.52
C LEU A 314 -32.95 7.90 -8.07
N ASP A 315 -32.40 6.75 -7.74
CA ASP A 315 -33.06 5.46 -7.94
C ASP A 315 -33.97 5.15 -6.73
N LYS A 316 -35.20 5.73 -6.77
CA LYS A 316 -36.18 5.61 -5.69
C LYS A 316 -36.58 4.14 -5.40
N GLN A 317 -36.54 3.29 -6.44
CA GLN A 317 -36.84 1.86 -6.27
C GLN A 317 -35.72 1.16 -5.53
N PHE A 318 -34.47 1.34 -5.97
CA PHE A 318 -33.30 0.76 -5.32
C PHE A 318 -33.19 1.22 -3.85
N ILE A 319 -33.40 2.53 -3.60
CA ILE A 319 -33.37 3.10 -2.25
C ILE A 319 -34.37 2.39 -1.33
N ARG A 320 -35.62 2.23 -1.80
CA ARG A 320 -36.67 1.56 -1.02
C ARG A 320 -36.39 0.07 -0.79
N ASP A 321 -35.93 -0.64 -1.83
CA ASP A 321 -35.88 -2.08 -1.83
C ASP A 321 -34.57 -2.63 -1.25
N HIS A 322 -33.49 -1.84 -1.23
CA HIS A 322 -32.13 -2.32 -0.92
C HIS A 322 -31.38 -1.48 0.13
N THR A 323 -31.98 -0.38 0.65
CA THR A 323 -31.22 0.49 1.55
C THR A 323 -31.94 0.77 2.86
N HIS A 324 -31.15 1.06 3.89
CA HIS A 324 -31.62 1.49 5.20
C HIS A 324 -31.01 2.86 5.56
N GLY A 325 -31.74 3.71 6.31
CA GLY A 325 -31.23 5.00 6.83
C GLY A 325 -31.28 6.17 5.85
N PHE A 326 -31.99 6.06 4.70
CA PHE A 326 -32.05 7.11 3.68
C PHE A 326 -32.65 8.43 4.18
N GLU A 327 -33.75 8.43 4.95
CA GLU A 327 -34.42 9.66 5.39
C GLU A 327 -33.52 10.45 6.36
N ASP A 328 -32.81 9.80 7.28
CA ASP A 328 -31.86 10.44 8.21
C ASP A 328 -30.70 11.07 7.43
N TYR A 329 -30.17 10.33 6.44
CA TYR A 329 -29.12 10.85 5.56
C TYR A 329 -29.59 12.05 4.75
N LYS A 330 -30.77 11.97 4.15
CA LYS A 330 -31.40 13.06 3.37
C LYS A 330 -31.59 14.30 4.23
N GLN A 331 -32.03 14.14 5.50
CA GLN A 331 -32.17 15.27 6.41
C GLN A 331 -30.81 15.91 6.71
N ALA A 332 -29.79 15.13 7.05
CA ALA A 332 -28.44 15.62 7.31
C ALA A 332 -27.83 16.35 6.09
N VAL A 333 -28.10 15.85 4.87
CA VAL A 333 -27.67 16.51 3.63
C VAL A 333 -28.40 17.84 3.43
N ARG A 334 -29.69 17.91 3.73
CA ARG A 334 -30.48 19.16 3.64
C ARG A 334 -30.00 20.23 4.61
N ASP A 335 -29.69 19.83 5.83
CA ASP A 335 -29.19 20.72 6.91
C ASP A 335 -27.79 21.26 6.63
N THR A 336 -26.97 20.55 5.85
CA THR A 336 -25.64 21.00 5.42
C THR A 336 -25.80 22.21 4.47
N THR A 337 -25.12 23.30 4.73
CA THR A 337 -25.16 24.51 3.87
C THR A 337 -24.12 24.41 2.73
N TRP A 338 -24.42 25.08 1.59
CA TRP A 338 -23.44 25.18 0.50
C TRP A 338 -22.13 25.88 0.94
N GLY A 339 -22.24 26.89 1.80
CA GLY A 339 -21.06 27.59 2.33
C GLY A 339 -20.15 26.69 3.15
N GLU A 340 -20.68 25.72 3.89
CA GLU A 340 -19.87 24.70 4.58
C GLU A 340 -19.21 23.77 3.59
N VAL A 341 -19.97 23.30 2.60
CA VAL A 341 -19.45 22.38 1.56
C VAL A 341 -18.29 23.01 0.79
N GLU A 342 -18.45 24.26 0.30
CA GLU A 342 -17.39 24.99 -0.40
C GLU A 342 -16.18 25.25 0.49
N ARG A 343 -16.40 25.67 1.73
CA ARG A 343 -15.34 25.96 2.69
C ARG A 343 -14.51 24.74 3.05
N PHE A 344 -15.13 23.56 3.19
CA PHE A 344 -14.44 22.34 3.59
C PHE A 344 -13.83 21.59 2.42
N SER A 345 -14.49 21.59 1.25
CA SER A 345 -13.95 20.95 0.05
C SER A 345 -12.87 21.77 -0.66
N GLY A 346 -12.92 23.11 -0.52
CA GLY A 346 -12.13 24.04 -1.33
C GLY A 346 -12.57 24.08 -2.79
N VAL A 347 -13.74 23.51 -3.14
CA VAL A 347 -14.25 23.40 -4.50
C VAL A 347 -15.46 24.33 -4.67
N PRO A 348 -15.51 25.16 -5.73
CA PRO A 348 -16.65 26.01 -6.00
C PRO A 348 -17.92 25.17 -6.26
N ARG A 349 -19.07 25.62 -5.77
CA ARG A 349 -20.37 24.99 -5.97
C ARG A 349 -20.66 24.63 -7.43
N LYS A 350 -20.34 25.52 -8.37
CA LYS A 350 -20.54 25.31 -9.82
C LYS A 350 -19.86 24.03 -10.33
N ASP A 351 -18.64 23.75 -9.86
CA ASP A 351 -17.87 22.57 -10.29
C ASP A 351 -18.47 21.29 -9.69
N MET A 352 -18.91 21.36 -8.43
CA MET A 352 -19.65 20.26 -7.79
C MET A 352 -20.97 19.96 -8.50
N GLU A 353 -21.76 20.98 -8.83
CA GLU A 353 -23.01 20.82 -9.59
C GLU A 353 -22.77 20.23 -10.98
N THR A 354 -21.61 20.54 -11.61
CA THR A 354 -21.23 19.98 -12.91
C THR A 354 -20.99 18.47 -12.80
N LEU A 355 -20.25 18.04 -11.79
CA LEU A 355 -20.03 16.62 -11.51
C LEU A 355 -21.32 15.91 -11.07
N ALA A 356 -22.12 16.54 -10.21
CA ALA A 356 -23.39 15.99 -9.75
C ALA A 356 -24.38 15.75 -10.89
N ARG A 357 -24.47 16.68 -11.86
CA ARG A 357 -25.27 16.48 -13.07
C ARG A 357 -24.76 15.33 -13.94
N ALA A 358 -23.44 15.17 -14.08
CA ALA A 358 -22.87 14.03 -14.80
C ALA A 358 -23.23 12.72 -14.11
N LEU A 359 -23.12 12.68 -12.79
CA LEU A 359 -23.45 11.52 -11.95
C LEU A 359 -24.95 11.18 -12.03
N GLY A 360 -25.83 12.18 -11.95
CA GLY A 360 -27.29 12.00 -12.03
C GLY A 360 -27.79 11.53 -13.40
N ARG A 361 -27.04 11.79 -14.48
CA ARG A 361 -27.34 11.29 -15.84
C ARG A 361 -26.79 9.91 -16.11
N SER A 362 -25.73 9.54 -15.43
CA SER A 362 -25.05 8.26 -15.61
C SER A 362 -25.89 7.10 -15.09
N LYS A 363 -26.10 6.10 -15.92
CA LYS A 363 -26.77 4.84 -15.54
C LYS A 363 -25.82 3.85 -14.89
N SER A 364 -24.53 4.04 -15.08
CA SER A 364 -23.49 3.14 -14.52
C SER A 364 -22.24 3.96 -14.15
N THR A 365 -21.99 4.08 -12.85
CA THR A 365 -20.86 4.84 -12.30
C THR A 365 -19.95 3.97 -11.45
N ILE A 366 -18.65 4.03 -11.73
CA ILE A 366 -17.59 3.45 -10.90
C ILE A 366 -16.87 4.59 -10.16
N VAL A 367 -16.68 4.45 -8.84
CA VAL A 367 -15.79 5.33 -8.07
C VAL A 367 -14.58 4.54 -7.61
N CYS A 368 -13.39 4.98 -8.04
CA CYS A 368 -12.10 4.39 -7.69
C CYS A 368 -11.36 5.29 -6.70
N TRP A 369 -10.70 4.70 -5.69
CA TRP A 369 -9.85 5.45 -4.78
C TRP A 369 -8.64 4.63 -4.29
N ALA A 370 -7.64 5.35 -3.76
CA ALA A 370 -6.48 4.76 -3.11
C ALA A 370 -6.14 5.53 -1.80
N MET A 371 -4.88 5.51 -1.37
CA MET A 371 -4.45 6.06 -0.09
C MET A 371 -4.72 7.57 0.09
N GLY A 372 -5.02 8.31 -0.96
CA GLY A 372 -5.45 9.71 -0.85
C GLY A 372 -6.73 9.89 -0.02
N LEU A 373 -7.54 8.83 0.14
CA LEU A 373 -8.75 8.84 0.99
C LEU A 373 -8.58 8.08 2.30
N THR A 374 -7.72 7.06 2.34
CA THR A 374 -7.67 6.12 3.47
C THR A 374 -6.79 6.57 4.62
N GLN A 375 -5.98 7.61 4.46
CA GLN A 375 -4.97 8.06 5.42
C GLN A 375 -5.27 9.46 5.97
N HIS A 376 -6.55 9.68 6.34
CA HIS A 376 -7.07 10.87 7.02
C HIS A 376 -7.82 10.47 8.29
N ARG A 377 -7.99 11.38 9.22
CA ARG A 377 -8.73 11.10 10.45
C ARG A 377 -10.17 10.64 10.17
N ASN A 378 -10.85 11.29 9.22
CA ASN A 378 -12.23 11.00 8.82
C ASN A 378 -12.34 10.05 7.61
N SER A 379 -11.34 9.20 7.36
CA SER A 379 -11.27 8.31 6.19
C SER A 379 -12.48 7.39 6.06
N VAL A 380 -12.91 6.77 7.17
CA VAL A 380 -14.06 5.87 7.18
C VAL A 380 -15.31 6.64 6.76
N ALA A 381 -15.58 7.81 7.38
CA ALA A 381 -16.70 8.67 7.03
C ALA A 381 -16.67 9.14 5.56
N THR A 382 -15.49 9.46 5.03
CA THR A 382 -15.33 9.88 3.62
C THR A 382 -15.69 8.75 2.65
N ILE A 383 -15.24 7.52 2.92
CA ILE A 383 -15.54 6.37 2.06
C ILE A 383 -17.02 5.99 2.16
N GLN A 384 -17.61 6.09 3.34
CA GLN A 384 -19.06 5.89 3.52
C GLN A 384 -19.89 6.96 2.80
N GLU A 385 -19.43 8.21 2.75
CA GLU A 385 -20.09 9.26 1.96
C GLU A 385 -20.03 8.97 0.45
N ILE A 386 -18.92 8.41 -0.05
CA ILE A 386 -18.83 7.90 -1.44
C ILE A 386 -19.84 6.78 -1.67
N ALA A 387 -19.93 5.82 -0.74
CA ALA A 387 -20.91 4.75 -0.82
C ALA A 387 -22.34 5.31 -0.84
N ASN A 388 -22.68 6.26 0.04
CA ASN A 388 -23.96 6.94 0.06
C ASN A 388 -24.31 7.54 -1.30
N VAL A 389 -23.37 8.25 -1.94
CA VAL A 389 -23.60 8.86 -3.26
C VAL A 389 -23.91 7.81 -4.32
N LEU A 390 -23.22 6.65 -4.32
CA LEU A 390 -23.52 5.57 -5.26
C LEU A 390 -24.85 4.87 -4.94
N LEU A 391 -25.23 4.74 -3.67
CA LEU A 391 -26.53 4.21 -3.25
C LEU A 391 -27.69 5.07 -3.73
N LEU A 392 -27.54 6.41 -3.75
CA LEU A 392 -28.58 7.31 -4.27
C LEU A 392 -29.00 6.95 -5.72
N GLY A 393 -28.06 6.58 -6.57
CA GLY A 393 -28.30 6.23 -7.98
C GLY A 393 -28.35 4.73 -8.26
N GLY A 394 -28.44 3.87 -7.22
CA GLY A 394 -28.43 2.41 -7.39
C GLY A 394 -27.18 1.90 -8.15
N ASN A 395 -26.04 2.57 -7.99
CA ASN A 395 -24.78 2.28 -8.70
C ASN A 395 -23.95 1.22 -8.00
N ILE A 396 -24.57 0.17 -7.48
CA ILE A 396 -23.94 -0.98 -6.82
C ILE A 396 -24.62 -2.27 -7.28
N GLY A 397 -23.84 -3.32 -7.52
CA GLY A 397 -24.33 -4.65 -7.88
C GLY A 397 -25.00 -4.71 -9.26
N LYS A 398 -24.50 -3.91 -10.20
CA LYS A 398 -24.89 -3.98 -11.62
C LYS A 398 -23.66 -3.76 -12.52
N PRO A 399 -23.68 -4.27 -13.77
CA PRO A 399 -22.56 -4.09 -14.69
C PRO A 399 -22.17 -2.62 -14.90
N GLY A 400 -20.87 -2.34 -14.90
CA GLY A 400 -20.33 -1.00 -15.12
C GLY A 400 -20.49 -0.03 -13.94
N ALA A 401 -20.91 -0.51 -12.76
CA ALA A 401 -21.14 0.35 -11.61
C ALA A 401 -20.65 -0.28 -10.30
N GLY A 402 -20.08 0.54 -9.42
CA GLY A 402 -19.69 0.08 -8.08
C GLY A 402 -18.53 0.84 -7.45
N LEU A 403 -18.12 0.32 -6.32
CA LEU A 403 -17.05 0.79 -5.46
C LEU A 403 -15.75 0.06 -5.79
N CYS A 404 -14.67 0.80 -6.05
CA CYS A 404 -13.37 0.25 -6.47
C CYS A 404 -12.23 0.76 -5.59
N PRO A 405 -12.03 0.22 -4.38
CA PRO A 405 -10.81 0.45 -3.61
C PRO A 405 -9.62 -0.21 -4.31
N VAL A 406 -8.72 0.60 -4.87
CA VAL A 406 -7.56 0.10 -5.63
C VAL A 406 -6.41 -0.21 -4.68
N ARG A 407 -6.25 -1.50 -4.36
CA ARG A 407 -5.25 -1.99 -3.41
C ARG A 407 -3.82 -1.79 -3.92
N GLY A 408 -2.89 -1.53 -2.99
CA GLY A 408 -1.51 -1.20 -3.33
C GLY A 408 -0.64 -2.40 -3.70
N HIS A 409 -0.47 -3.36 -2.80
CA HIS A 409 0.42 -4.51 -2.98
C HIS A 409 -0.27 -5.68 -3.68
N SER A 410 0.52 -6.51 -4.36
CA SER A 410 0.04 -7.58 -5.25
C SER A 410 -0.88 -8.62 -4.59
N ASN A 411 -0.75 -8.86 -3.29
CA ASN A 411 -1.60 -9.80 -2.54
C ASN A 411 -2.15 -9.25 -1.22
N VAL A 412 -2.14 -7.95 -1.00
CA VAL A 412 -2.62 -7.36 0.27
C VAL A 412 -4.09 -7.68 0.58
N GLN A 413 -4.89 -8.02 -0.43
CA GLN A 413 -6.26 -8.48 -0.24
C GLN A 413 -6.31 -9.97 0.08
N GLY A 414 -5.50 -10.78 -0.60
CA GLY A 414 -5.40 -12.21 -0.37
C GLY A 414 -4.86 -12.55 1.03
N ASP A 415 -3.85 -11.84 1.50
CA ASP A 415 -3.34 -12.01 2.87
C ASP A 415 -4.48 -11.92 3.89
N ARG A 416 -5.33 -10.88 3.77
CA ARG A 416 -6.51 -10.69 4.62
C ARG A 416 -7.55 -11.79 4.44
N THR A 417 -7.79 -12.19 3.21
CA THR A 417 -8.77 -13.22 2.89
C THR A 417 -8.43 -14.56 3.53
N VAL A 418 -7.13 -14.91 3.58
CA VAL A 418 -6.66 -16.17 4.18
C VAL A 418 -6.28 -16.05 5.66
N GLY A 419 -6.64 -14.94 6.31
CA GLY A 419 -6.61 -14.84 7.78
C GLY A 419 -5.52 -13.99 8.40
N ILE A 420 -4.72 -13.22 7.64
CA ILE A 420 -3.87 -12.18 8.21
C ILE A 420 -4.77 -11.03 8.68
N ASN A 421 -5.19 -11.12 9.93
CA ASN A 421 -6.06 -10.14 10.55
C ASN A 421 -5.88 -10.21 12.08
N HIS A 422 -5.60 -9.06 12.68
CA HIS A 422 -5.47 -8.91 14.13
C HIS A 422 -6.82 -8.99 14.86
N ASN A 423 -7.93 -8.77 14.16
CA ASN A 423 -9.29 -8.87 14.69
C ASN A 423 -10.15 -9.79 13.80
N PRO A 424 -9.86 -11.11 13.79
CA PRO A 424 -10.58 -12.06 12.96
C PRO A 424 -12.01 -12.30 13.47
N SER A 425 -12.91 -12.69 12.58
CA SER A 425 -14.26 -13.09 12.99
C SER A 425 -14.24 -14.39 13.81
N ARG A 426 -15.19 -14.51 14.74
CA ARG A 426 -15.35 -15.74 15.53
C ARG A 426 -15.55 -16.97 14.64
N GLY A 427 -16.38 -16.87 13.60
CA GLY A 427 -16.63 -17.97 12.68
C GLY A 427 -15.36 -18.48 11.98
N PHE A 428 -14.43 -17.57 11.62
CA PHE A 428 -13.14 -17.97 11.06
C PHE A 428 -12.27 -18.71 12.09
N LEU A 429 -12.23 -18.23 13.35
CA LEU A 429 -11.46 -18.89 14.42
C LEU A 429 -12.06 -20.28 14.75
N ASP A 430 -13.38 -20.39 14.77
CA ASP A 430 -14.06 -21.66 14.95
C ASP A 430 -13.74 -22.65 13.79
N SER A 431 -13.74 -22.16 12.52
CA SER A 431 -13.34 -22.99 11.37
C SER A 431 -11.90 -23.50 11.48
N ILE A 432 -10.97 -22.70 11.96
CA ILE A 432 -9.58 -23.13 12.22
C ILE A 432 -9.54 -24.23 13.29
N ARG A 433 -10.28 -24.05 14.39
CA ARG A 433 -10.34 -25.05 15.46
C ARG A 433 -10.89 -26.37 14.94
N ASP A 434 -12.01 -26.32 14.23
CA ASP A 434 -12.75 -27.51 13.78
C ASP A 434 -12.01 -28.27 12.68
N ALA A 435 -11.40 -27.55 11.73
CA ALA A 435 -10.74 -28.17 10.58
C ALA A 435 -9.27 -28.56 10.83
N ILE A 436 -8.55 -27.79 11.66
CA ILE A 436 -7.10 -27.97 11.84
C ILE A 436 -6.77 -28.54 13.23
N GLY A 437 -7.64 -28.33 14.23
CA GLY A 437 -7.45 -28.87 15.56
C GLY A 437 -6.54 -28.02 16.47
N ILE A 438 -6.27 -26.78 16.10
CA ILE A 438 -5.63 -25.81 16.99
C ILE A 438 -6.70 -24.97 17.71
N ASP A 439 -6.41 -24.48 18.92
CA ASP A 439 -7.31 -23.61 19.67
C ASP A 439 -6.81 -22.15 19.59
N PRO A 440 -7.28 -21.36 18.61
CA PRO A 440 -6.81 -19.99 18.42
C PRO A 440 -7.36 -19.06 19.49
N PRO A 441 -6.63 -18.00 19.89
CA PRO A 441 -7.14 -17.02 20.86
C PRO A 441 -8.35 -16.27 20.29
N MET A 442 -9.36 -16.04 21.14
CA MET A 442 -10.59 -15.35 20.76
C MET A 442 -10.53 -13.83 20.91
N SER A 443 -9.56 -13.31 21.67
CA SER A 443 -9.34 -11.88 21.84
C SER A 443 -8.66 -11.27 20.59
N PRO A 444 -9.01 -10.02 20.23
CA PRO A 444 -8.28 -9.29 19.19
C PRO A 444 -6.81 -9.13 19.56
N GLY A 445 -5.92 -9.19 18.57
CA GLY A 445 -4.53 -8.84 18.69
C GLY A 445 -4.25 -7.37 18.35
N LEU A 446 -3.01 -7.07 18.05
CA LEU A 446 -2.51 -5.73 17.77
C LEU A 446 -2.43 -5.44 16.26
N ASP A 447 -2.94 -4.28 15.84
CA ASP A 447 -2.64 -3.69 14.53
C ASP A 447 -1.22 -3.09 14.48
N SER A 448 -0.83 -2.50 13.33
CA SER A 448 0.53 -1.97 13.16
C SER A 448 0.87 -0.81 14.09
N VAL A 449 -0.06 0.09 14.42
CA VAL A 449 0.17 1.22 15.35
C VAL A 449 0.27 0.71 16.77
N ASN A 450 -0.69 -0.10 17.18
CA ASN A 450 -0.72 -0.68 18.53
C ASN A 450 0.48 -1.62 18.78
N SER A 451 0.99 -2.29 17.72
CA SER A 451 2.23 -3.08 17.80
C SER A 451 3.44 -2.21 18.15
N VAL A 452 3.58 -1.03 17.51
CA VAL A 452 4.67 -0.10 17.84
C VAL A 452 4.54 0.44 19.27
N LEU A 453 3.32 0.76 19.70
CA LEU A 453 3.05 1.21 21.08
C LEU A 453 3.38 0.11 22.08
N ALA A 454 2.94 -1.13 21.84
CA ALA A 454 3.21 -2.26 22.72
C ALA A 454 4.72 -2.56 22.88
N MET A 455 5.48 -2.49 21.79
CA MET A 455 6.95 -2.62 21.86
C MET A 455 7.60 -1.48 22.64
N ASN A 456 7.16 -0.22 22.44
CA ASN A 456 7.67 0.93 23.20
C ASN A 456 7.35 0.84 24.70
N ASP A 457 6.20 0.25 25.04
CA ASP A 457 5.76 0.03 26.43
C ASP A 457 6.42 -1.21 27.08
N GLY A 458 7.21 -2.00 26.33
CA GLY A 458 7.81 -3.25 26.81
C GLY A 458 6.81 -4.41 26.94
N LYS A 459 5.59 -4.28 26.38
CA LYS A 459 4.57 -5.34 26.35
C LYS A 459 4.80 -6.37 25.27
N ALA A 460 5.57 -6.03 24.24
CA ALA A 460 6.00 -6.93 23.19
C ALA A 460 7.51 -6.84 23.02
N SER A 461 8.16 -8.00 22.91
CA SER A 461 9.62 -8.14 22.90
C SER A 461 10.18 -8.89 21.70
N VAL A 462 9.32 -9.57 20.93
CA VAL A 462 9.71 -10.32 19.74
C VAL A 462 8.96 -9.80 18.51
N PHE A 463 9.68 -9.40 17.49
CA PHE A 463 9.10 -8.91 16.24
C PHE A 463 9.59 -9.73 15.04
N LEU A 464 8.65 -10.41 14.40
CA LEU A 464 8.89 -11.18 13.18
C LEU A 464 8.17 -10.49 12.00
N SER A 465 8.88 -10.33 10.88
CA SER A 465 8.33 -9.66 9.70
C SER A 465 8.50 -10.53 8.46
N MET A 466 7.38 -10.87 7.80
CA MET A 466 7.40 -11.52 6.50
C MET A 466 7.27 -10.47 5.39
N GLY A 467 8.41 -10.17 4.76
CA GLY A 467 8.53 -9.11 3.77
C GLY A 467 8.47 -7.69 4.36
N GLY A 468 8.49 -6.71 3.47
CA GLY A 468 8.34 -5.30 3.83
C GLY A 468 9.64 -4.60 4.24
N ASN A 469 9.49 -3.36 4.64
CA ASN A 469 10.50 -2.48 5.23
C ASN A 469 9.77 -1.65 6.29
N PHE A 470 9.47 -2.29 7.42
CA PHE A 470 8.57 -1.78 8.46
C PHE A 470 8.99 -0.40 8.96
N VAL A 471 10.29 -0.20 9.26
CA VAL A 471 10.84 1.09 9.72
C VAL A 471 10.52 2.25 8.78
N SER A 472 10.61 2.02 7.47
CA SER A 472 10.36 3.08 6.48
C SER A 472 8.89 3.16 6.08
N ALA A 473 8.10 2.10 6.30
CA ALA A 473 6.68 2.07 5.94
C ALA A 473 5.80 2.67 7.04
N MET A 474 6.16 2.46 8.30
CA MET A 474 5.41 2.92 9.46
C MET A 474 5.55 4.43 9.66
N SER A 475 4.55 5.06 10.25
CA SER A 475 4.61 6.45 10.71
C SER A 475 5.57 6.62 11.89
N ASP A 476 5.95 7.86 12.20
CA ASP A 476 6.88 8.21 13.28
C ASP A 476 8.13 7.33 13.31
N THR A 477 9.00 7.53 12.33
CA THR A 477 10.21 6.71 12.16
C THR A 477 11.05 6.60 13.43
N GLU A 478 11.06 7.62 14.30
CA GLU A 478 11.82 7.59 15.55
C GLU A 478 11.14 6.71 16.61
N ALA A 479 9.81 6.81 16.78
CA ALA A 479 9.07 5.96 17.69
C ALA A 479 9.13 4.49 17.22
N THR A 480 8.95 4.23 15.93
CA THR A 480 9.08 2.89 15.34
C THR A 480 10.49 2.31 15.52
N SER A 481 11.52 3.15 15.39
CA SER A 481 12.91 2.74 15.62
C SER A 481 13.16 2.33 17.06
N ARG A 482 12.69 3.14 18.03
CA ARG A 482 12.81 2.80 19.46
C ARG A 482 12.09 1.48 19.77
N ALA A 483 10.91 1.29 19.23
CA ALA A 483 10.11 0.08 19.40
C ALA A 483 10.87 -1.18 18.95
N LEU A 484 11.44 -1.18 17.74
CA LEU A 484 12.21 -2.33 17.26
C LEU A 484 13.51 -2.54 18.06
N GLN A 485 14.17 -1.46 18.48
CA GLN A 485 15.40 -1.54 19.28
C GLN A 485 15.17 -2.04 20.71
N SER A 486 13.96 -1.94 21.25
CA SER A 486 13.61 -2.49 22.56
C SER A 486 13.37 -4.01 22.54
N CYS A 487 13.16 -4.60 21.36
CA CYS A 487 12.93 -6.05 21.23
C CYS A 487 14.16 -6.88 21.62
N SER A 488 13.94 -8.05 22.22
CA SER A 488 14.95 -9.09 22.44
C SER A 488 15.37 -9.71 21.10
N LEU A 489 14.37 -9.95 20.22
CA LEU A 489 14.59 -10.54 18.91
C LEU A 489 13.84 -9.79 17.81
N THR A 490 14.51 -9.52 16.68
CA THR A 490 13.87 -9.08 15.43
C THR A 490 14.22 -10.02 14.30
N VAL A 491 13.24 -10.52 13.55
CA VAL A 491 13.39 -11.42 12.41
C VAL A 491 12.83 -10.79 11.15
N GLN A 492 13.62 -10.76 10.08
CA GLN A 492 13.24 -10.19 8.78
C GLN A 492 13.34 -11.24 7.68
N ILE A 493 12.21 -11.78 7.22
CA ILE A 493 12.13 -12.62 6.01
C ILE A 493 12.08 -11.68 4.82
N SER A 494 13.09 -11.71 3.96
CA SER A 494 13.27 -10.63 2.97
C SER A 494 14.04 -11.08 1.74
N THR A 495 13.86 -10.34 0.63
CA THR A 495 14.57 -10.59 -0.63
C THR A 495 15.80 -9.70 -0.82
N LYS A 496 15.81 -8.49 -0.23
CA LYS A 496 16.84 -7.46 -0.44
C LYS A 496 17.11 -6.66 0.83
N PRO A 497 18.35 -6.10 1.00
CA PRO A 497 18.64 -5.23 2.13
C PRO A 497 17.74 -3.98 2.15
N ASN A 498 17.25 -3.64 3.33
CA ASN A 498 16.46 -2.43 3.57
C ASN A 498 16.72 -1.86 4.98
N ARG A 499 16.04 -0.80 5.36
CA ARG A 499 16.24 -0.09 6.64
C ARG A 499 15.93 -0.96 7.86
N SER A 500 14.96 -1.85 7.77
CA SER A 500 14.55 -2.73 8.87
C SER A 500 15.62 -3.76 9.26
N HIS A 501 16.57 -4.07 8.38
CA HIS A 501 17.72 -4.91 8.72
C HIS A 501 18.78 -4.18 9.56
N LEU A 502 18.66 -2.87 9.70
CA LEU A 502 19.66 -2.02 10.37
C LEU A 502 19.16 -1.50 11.72
N VAL A 503 17.85 -1.32 11.84
CA VAL A 503 17.17 -0.93 13.08
C VAL A 503 16.62 -2.19 13.72
N THR A 504 17.33 -2.72 14.69
CA THR A 504 17.14 -4.10 15.18
C THR A 504 17.04 -4.18 16.68
N GLY A 505 16.42 -5.23 17.17
CA GLY A 505 16.47 -5.65 18.56
C GLY A 505 17.86 -6.09 19.01
N ARG A 506 17.96 -6.63 20.21
CA ARG A 506 19.21 -7.12 20.80
C ARG A 506 19.85 -8.19 19.95
N THR A 507 19.07 -9.18 19.52
CA THR A 507 19.42 -10.16 18.51
C THR A 507 18.61 -9.90 17.24
N ALA A 508 19.23 -10.06 16.04
CA ALA A 508 18.50 -9.90 14.80
C ALA A 508 18.84 -10.99 13.78
N LEU A 509 17.82 -11.46 13.07
CA LEU A 509 17.96 -12.44 12.00
C LEU A 509 17.50 -11.87 10.67
N ILE A 510 18.27 -12.14 9.62
CA ILE A 510 17.88 -11.94 8.23
C ILE A 510 17.71 -13.33 7.61
N LEU A 511 16.49 -13.63 7.18
CA LEU A 511 16.11 -14.88 6.55
C LEU A 511 15.81 -14.62 5.07
N PRO A 512 16.71 -14.99 4.14
CA PRO A 512 16.55 -14.67 2.73
C PRO A 512 15.54 -15.61 2.08
N CYS A 513 14.54 -15.05 1.37
CA CYS A 513 13.54 -15.85 0.68
C CYS A 513 13.65 -15.76 -0.85
N LEU A 514 13.03 -16.72 -1.53
CA LEU A 514 12.83 -16.70 -2.97
C LEU A 514 12.04 -15.45 -3.38
N GLY A 515 12.40 -14.88 -4.52
CA GLY A 515 11.57 -13.88 -5.19
C GLY A 515 10.45 -14.52 -6.00
N ARG A 516 9.41 -13.78 -6.31
CA ARG A 516 8.24 -14.26 -7.05
C ARG A 516 8.59 -14.83 -8.43
N SER A 517 9.62 -14.26 -9.08
CA SER A 517 10.13 -14.72 -10.37
C SER A 517 10.96 -16.00 -10.30
N GLU A 518 11.45 -16.36 -9.10
CA GLU A 518 12.36 -17.50 -8.92
C GLU A 518 11.60 -18.82 -8.74
N ARG A 519 12.11 -19.88 -9.38
CA ARG A 519 11.50 -21.21 -9.29
C ARG A 519 11.65 -21.79 -7.89
N ASP A 520 10.58 -22.36 -7.40
CA ASP A 520 10.56 -23.25 -6.27
C ASP A 520 10.30 -24.69 -6.73
N LEU A 521 10.92 -25.66 -6.12
CA LEU A 521 10.86 -27.06 -6.55
C LEU A 521 10.47 -27.94 -5.38
N SER A 522 9.49 -28.83 -5.61
CA SER A 522 9.16 -29.91 -4.72
C SER A 522 10.29 -30.96 -4.66
N PRO A 523 10.29 -31.88 -3.70
CA PRO A 523 11.32 -32.93 -3.58
C PRO A 523 11.49 -33.80 -4.82
N ASP A 524 10.44 -34.01 -5.61
CA ASP A 524 10.45 -34.72 -6.89
C ASP A 524 10.85 -33.85 -8.09
N GLY A 525 11.26 -32.60 -7.84
CA GLY A 525 11.79 -31.69 -8.85
C GLY A 525 10.75 -30.95 -9.71
N LYS A 526 9.47 -31.05 -9.37
CA LYS A 526 8.40 -30.27 -10.04
C LYS A 526 8.38 -28.84 -9.55
N ARG A 527 8.05 -27.91 -10.44
CA ARG A 527 7.83 -26.51 -10.05
C ARG A 527 6.58 -26.38 -9.21
N MET A 528 6.72 -25.77 -8.05
CA MET A 528 5.61 -25.39 -7.18
C MET A 528 5.09 -24.01 -7.57
N SER A 529 3.79 -23.81 -7.48
CA SER A 529 3.10 -22.55 -7.69
C SER A 529 2.47 -22.06 -6.39
N VAL A 530 2.58 -20.77 -6.15
CA VAL A 530 1.80 -20.07 -5.11
C VAL A 530 0.61 -19.36 -5.75
N SER A 531 -0.28 -18.83 -4.93
CA SER A 531 -1.45 -18.09 -5.39
C SER A 531 -1.54 -16.70 -4.76
N VAL A 532 -2.23 -15.79 -5.44
CA VAL A 532 -2.47 -14.41 -5.01
C VAL A 532 -3.90 -13.99 -5.37
N GLU A 533 -4.44 -13.01 -4.61
CA GLU A 533 -5.73 -12.36 -4.86
C GLU A 533 -5.53 -10.90 -5.26
N ASN A 534 -6.02 -10.50 -6.42
CA ASN A 534 -5.95 -9.11 -6.87
C ASN A 534 -7.06 -8.21 -6.27
N SER A 535 -7.04 -6.90 -6.59
CA SER A 535 -7.99 -5.91 -6.05
C SER A 535 -9.46 -6.18 -6.38
N MET A 536 -9.76 -7.02 -7.36
CA MET A 536 -11.13 -7.33 -7.79
C MET A 536 -11.60 -8.72 -7.34
N GLY A 537 -10.79 -9.40 -6.50
CA GLY A 537 -11.14 -10.68 -5.91
C GLY A 537 -10.90 -11.87 -6.83
N VAL A 538 -10.01 -11.75 -7.81
CA VAL A 538 -9.55 -12.90 -8.61
C VAL A 538 -8.35 -13.54 -7.92
N VAL A 539 -8.48 -14.84 -7.63
CA VAL A 539 -7.39 -15.69 -7.16
C VAL A 539 -6.78 -16.41 -8.35
N HIS A 540 -5.47 -16.30 -8.53
CA HIS A 540 -4.76 -16.93 -9.64
C HIS A 540 -3.39 -17.47 -9.22
N ALA A 541 -2.87 -18.41 -10.01
CA ALA A 541 -1.57 -19.03 -9.79
C ALA A 541 -0.42 -18.08 -10.15
N SER A 542 0.71 -18.26 -9.47
CA SER A 542 1.96 -17.56 -9.73
C SER A 542 3.12 -18.55 -9.65
N THR A 543 3.76 -18.83 -10.79
CA THR A 543 4.80 -19.85 -10.92
C THR A 543 6.11 -19.23 -11.38
N GLY A 544 7.05 -19.07 -10.44
CA GLY A 544 8.40 -18.62 -10.76
C GLY A 544 9.15 -19.61 -11.64
N SER A 545 9.99 -19.10 -12.54
CA SER A 545 10.72 -19.93 -13.50
C SER A 545 12.23 -19.63 -13.56
N ALA A 546 12.65 -18.46 -13.04
CA ALA A 546 14.04 -18.05 -13.01
C ALA A 546 14.85 -18.87 -12.00
N ARG A 547 16.16 -19.01 -12.27
CA ARG A 547 17.07 -19.63 -11.29
C ARG A 547 17.19 -18.75 -10.04
N PRO A 548 17.05 -19.33 -8.83
CA PRO A 548 17.24 -18.62 -7.56
C PRO A 548 18.57 -17.88 -7.47
N ALA A 549 18.58 -16.77 -6.75
CA ALA A 549 19.77 -15.94 -6.56
C ALA A 549 20.88 -16.66 -5.77
N SER A 550 20.51 -17.63 -4.94
CA SER A 550 21.38 -18.52 -4.18
C SER A 550 20.71 -19.88 -4.02
N LYS A 551 21.51 -20.92 -3.80
CA LYS A 551 21.04 -22.26 -3.42
C LYS A 551 20.56 -22.34 -1.96
N GLU A 552 20.93 -21.35 -1.16
CA GLU A 552 20.59 -21.25 0.25
C GLU A 552 19.23 -20.54 0.48
N LEU A 553 18.53 -20.12 -0.57
CA LEU A 553 17.21 -19.51 -0.43
C LEU A 553 16.16 -20.58 -0.17
N LEU A 554 15.26 -20.29 0.74
CA LEU A 554 14.01 -21.02 0.93
C LEU A 554 12.82 -20.15 0.47
N SER A 555 11.71 -20.79 0.17
CA SER A 555 10.45 -20.09 -0.04
C SER A 555 9.86 -19.59 1.29
N GLU A 556 8.98 -18.60 1.23
CA GLU A 556 8.26 -18.11 2.42
C GLU A 556 7.51 -19.25 3.13
N PRO A 557 6.72 -20.14 2.45
CA PRO A 557 6.10 -21.29 3.11
C PRO A 557 7.10 -22.22 3.79
N ALA A 558 8.24 -22.50 3.17
CA ALA A 558 9.27 -23.38 3.75
C ALA A 558 9.92 -22.74 5.00
N ILE A 559 10.13 -21.43 5.01
CA ILE A 559 10.66 -20.72 6.18
C ILE A 559 9.68 -20.79 7.35
N VAL A 560 8.39 -20.53 7.09
CA VAL A 560 7.34 -20.61 8.12
C VAL A 560 7.23 -22.03 8.66
N SER A 561 7.22 -23.02 7.78
CA SER A 561 7.18 -24.44 8.17
C SER A 561 8.39 -24.84 9.01
N GLY A 562 9.58 -24.35 8.66
CA GLY A 562 10.80 -24.61 9.45
C GLY A 562 10.75 -24.01 10.86
N ILE A 563 10.19 -22.81 11.01
CA ILE A 563 9.98 -22.18 12.34
C ILE A 563 8.94 -22.98 13.12
N GLY A 564 7.81 -23.35 12.50
CA GLY A 564 6.74 -24.13 13.16
C GLY A 564 7.22 -25.51 13.61
N ALA A 565 7.93 -26.25 12.77
CA ALA A 565 8.48 -27.55 13.13
C ALA A 565 9.51 -27.46 14.29
N ALA A 566 10.35 -26.42 14.30
CA ALA A 566 11.27 -26.20 15.40
C ALA A 566 10.54 -25.84 16.71
N LEU A 567 9.45 -25.06 16.63
CA LEU A 567 8.62 -24.72 17.79
C LEU A 567 7.92 -25.97 18.35
N ASP A 568 7.32 -26.79 17.47
CA ASP A 568 6.69 -28.05 17.86
C ASP A 568 7.70 -29.02 18.55
N THR A 569 8.92 -29.07 18.06
CA THR A 569 10.00 -29.87 18.67
C THR A 569 10.30 -29.43 20.11
N ILE A 570 10.31 -28.13 20.38
CA ILE A 570 10.58 -27.58 21.72
C ILE A 570 9.36 -27.72 22.65
N THR A 571 8.17 -27.44 22.13
CA THR A 571 6.96 -27.43 22.94
C THR A 571 6.33 -28.81 23.13
N GLY A 572 6.73 -29.80 22.33
CA GLY A 572 6.12 -31.14 22.28
C GLY A 572 4.72 -31.15 21.67
N LYS A 573 4.30 -30.08 21.01
CA LYS A 573 3.03 -30.00 20.27
C LYS A 573 3.27 -30.35 18.81
N SER A 574 2.37 -31.08 18.16
CA SER A 574 2.48 -31.46 16.74
C SER A 574 1.09 -31.55 16.14
N THR A 575 0.41 -30.41 16.01
CA THR A 575 -0.94 -30.33 15.43
C THR A 575 -0.89 -30.10 13.92
N ILE A 576 0.15 -29.41 13.42
CA ILE A 576 0.29 -29.02 12.02
C ILE A 576 1.45 -29.82 11.39
N ALA A 577 1.21 -30.45 10.25
CA ALA A 577 2.22 -31.21 9.50
C ALA A 577 3.14 -30.26 8.69
N TRP A 578 3.93 -29.43 9.39
CA TRP A 578 4.74 -28.35 8.80
C TRP A 578 5.61 -28.81 7.65
N GLU A 579 6.29 -29.92 7.80
CA GLU A 579 7.22 -30.43 6.78
C GLU A 579 6.50 -30.82 5.49
N GLU A 580 5.33 -31.48 5.60
CA GLU A 580 4.51 -31.87 4.45
C GLU A 580 3.99 -30.65 3.68
N HIS A 581 3.61 -29.57 4.41
CA HIS A 581 3.15 -28.33 3.82
C HIS A 581 4.26 -27.60 3.05
N SER A 582 5.51 -27.68 3.51
CA SER A 582 6.65 -27.10 2.80
C SER A 582 7.00 -27.81 1.50
N GLN A 583 6.64 -29.09 1.40
CA GLN A 583 6.94 -29.96 0.25
C GLN A 583 5.84 -29.97 -0.82
N ASP A 584 4.59 -29.64 -0.43
CA ASP A 584 3.44 -29.60 -1.34
C ASP A 584 2.44 -28.50 -0.94
N TYR A 585 2.43 -27.42 -1.72
CA TYR A 585 1.53 -26.29 -1.49
C TYR A 585 0.05 -26.59 -1.76
N GLY A 586 -0.25 -27.70 -2.46
CA GLY A 586 -1.60 -28.22 -2.60
C GLY A 586 -2.23 -28.53 -1.26
N ARG A 587 -1.47 -29.08 -0.32
CA ARG A 587 -1.92 -29.38 1.04
C ARG A 587 -2.26 -28.11 1.85
N ILE A 588 -1.51 -27.03 1.63
CA ILE A 588 -1.82 -25.73 2.26
C ILE A 588 -3.16 -25.21 1.73
N ARG A 589 -3.38 -25.34 0.41
CA ARG A 589 -4.64 -24.93 -0.23
C ARG A 589 -5.81 -25.78 0.24
N ASP A 590 -5.63 -27.08 0.52
CA ASP A 590 -6.66 -27.92 1.12
C ASP A 590 -7.07 -27.42 2.53
N LEU A 591 -6.10 -26.92 3.33
CA LEU A 591 -6.40 -26.30 4.62
C LEU A 591 -7.14 -24.96 4.44
N ILE A 592 -6.75 -24.14 3.46
CA ILE A 592 -7.47 -22.89 3.14
C ILE A 592 -8.91 -23.22 2.71
N GLU A 593 -9.10 -24.21 1.84
CA GLU A 593 -10.41 -24.66 1.38
C GLU A 593 -11.32 -25.08 2.55
N SER A 594 -10.76 -25.77 3.54
CA SER A 594 -11.53 -26.26 4.71
C SER A 594 -11.88 -25.16 5.72
N THR A 595 -11.20 -24.00 5.68
CA THR A 595 -11.33 -22.95 6.70
C THR A 595 -11.86 -21.62 6.19
N VAL A 596 -11.70 -21.33 4.88
CA VAL A 596 -12.04 -20.02 4.30
C VAL A 596 -13.14 -20.20 3.25
N PRO A 597 -14.35 -19.68 3.47
CA PRO A 597 -15.43 -19.76 2.48
C PRO A 597 -15.05 -19.12 1.14
N GLY A 598 -15.49 -19.76 0.04
CA GLY A 598 -15.23 -19.29 -1.33
C GLY A 598 -14.02 -19.92 -2.00
N PHE A 599 -13.28 -20.78 -1.28
CA PHE A 599 -12.15 -21.54 -1.81
C PHE A 599 -12.47 -23.00 -2.11
N GLU A 600 -13.74 -23.36 -2.22
CA GLU A 600 -14.16 -24.72 -2.55
C GLU A 600 -13.51 -25.20 -3.86
N SER A 601 -12.98 -26.43 -3.87
CA SER A 601 -12.20 -27.02 -4.97
C SER A 601 -10.99 -26.17 -5.39
N TYR A 602 -10.28 -25.61 -4.42
CA TYR A 602 -9.22 -24.62 -4.64
C TYR A 602 -8.13 -25.09 -5.61
N ASN A 603 -7.56 -26.26 -5.34
CA ASN A 603 -6.51 -26.83 -6.19
C ASN A 603 -6.97 -27.08 -7.63
N GLU A 604 -8.24 -27.41 -7.83
CA GLU A 604 -8.80 -27.66 -9.16
C GLU A 604 -9.07 -26.34 -9.90
N ARG A 605 -9.71 -25.38 -9.23
CA ARG A 605 -10.02 -24.06 -9.81
C ARG A 605 -8.77 -23.25 -10.14
N LEU A 606 -7.67 -23.49 -9.42
CA LEU A 606 -6.40 -22.81 -9.68
C LEU A 606 -5.70 -23.33 -10.96
N LYS A 607 -6.16 -24.42 -11.56
CA LYS A 607 -5.67 -24.90 -12.86
C LYS A 607 -6.22 -24.07 -14.03
N ASP A 608 -7.28 -23.29 -13.81
CA ASP A 608 -7.77 -22.34 -14.80
C ASP A 608 -6.73 -21.22 -14.97
N ASP A 609 -6.33 -20.99 -16.19
CA ASP A 609 -5.31 -20.00 -16.55
C ASP A 609 -5.69 -18.55 -16.13
N ALA A 610 -6.99 -18.23 -16.13
CA ALA A 610 -7.50 -16.95 -15.67
C ALA A 610 -7.61 -16.86 -14.14
N GLY A 611 -7.56 -17.98 -13.43
CA GLY A 611 -7.92 -18.08 -12.02
C GLY A 611 -9.45 -18.03 -11.82
N PHE A 612 -9.87 -17.64 -10.63
CA PHE A 612 -11.28 -17.60 -10.30
C PHE A 612 -11.64 -16.41 -9.40
N TYR A 613 -12.84 -15.91 -9.57
CA TYR A 613 -13.40 -14.88 -8.69
C TYR A 613 -13.85 -15.50 -7.36
N LEU A 614 -13.46 -14.89 -6.25
CA LEU A 614 -14.10 -15.17 -4.97
C LEU A 614 -15.54 -14.63 -4.97
N PRO A 615 -16.47 -15.29 -4.28
CA PRO A 615 -17.85 -14.84 -4.13
C PRO A 615 -17.91 -13.42 -3.54
N ASN A 616 -18.79 -12.59 -4.08
CA ASN A 616 -19.04 -11.25 -3.58
C ASN A 616 -20.56 -11.00 -3.65
N ALA A 617 -21.24 -11.20 -2.52
CA ALA A 617 -22.70 -11.16 -2.46
C ALA A 617 -23.30 -9.83 -2.97
N VAL A 618 -22.58 -8.72 -2.76
CA VAL A 618 -23.02 -7.40 -3.23
C VAL A 618 -22.89 -7.26 -4.75
N ARG A 619 -21.73 -7.64 -5.30
CA ARG A 619 -21.45 -7.59 -6.74
C ARG A 619 -22.35 -8.58 -7.51
N ASP A 620 -22.47 -9.79 -7.01
CA ASP A 620 -23.04 -10.92 -7.76
C ASP A 620 -24.57 -11.02 -7.56
N GLY A 621 -25.14 -10.48 -6.47
CA GLY A 621 -26.55 -10.67 -6.14
C GLY A 621 -27.24 -9.50 -5.40
N ARG A 622 -26.58 -8.34 -5.21
CA ARG A 622 -27.10 -7.21 -4.38
C ARG A 622 -27.55 -7.65 -2.98
N THR A 623 -26.84 -8.64 -2.41
CA THR A 623 -27.08 -9.10 -1.05
C THR A 623 -26.10 -8.42 -0.11
N PHE A 624 -26.63 -7.76 0.91
CA PHE A 624 -25.85 -6.96 1.85
C PHE A 624 -25.79 -7.65 3.21
N ASN A 625 -24.63 -8.14 3.59
CA ASN A 625 -24.40 -8.83 4.86
C ASN A 625 -24.11 -7.82 5.99
N THR A 626 -25.00 -6.86 6.17
CA THR A 626 -25.01 -5.87 7.26
C THR A 626 -26.01 -6.29 8.34
N ASP A 627 -25.97 -5.65 9.50
CA ASP A 627 -26.94 -5.90 10.59
C ASP A 627 -28.40 -5.64 10.17
N SER A 628 -28.63 -4.71 9.22
CA SER A 628 -29.96 -4.45 8.68
C SER A 628 -30.39 -5.41 7.57
N GLY A 629 -29.46 -6.22 7.04
CA GLY A 629 -29.67 -7.00 5.82
C GLY A 629 -29.75 -6.14 4.53
N MET A 630 -29.51 -4.84 4.61
CA MET A 630 -29.57 -3.86 3.52
C MET A 630 -28.29 -3.04 3.46
N ALA A 631 -28.07 -2.31 2.35
CA ALA A 631 -27.01 -1.31 2.31
C ALA A 631 -27.38 -0.10 3.20
N ASN A 632 -26.44 0.32 4.03
CA ASN A 632 -26.68 1.36 5.03
C ASN A 632 -26.21 2.73 4.52
N PHE A 633 -27.10 3.71 4.49
CA PHE A 633 -26.73 5.12 4.49
C PHE A 633 -26.14 5.47 5.85
N ARG A 634 -24.94 6.04 5.86
CA ARG A 634 -24.28 6.50 7.09
C ARG A 634 -24.21 8.02 7.15
N VAL A 635 -24.52 8.57 8.30
CA VAL A 635 -24.52 10.03 8.53
C VAL A 635 -23.31 10.41 9.36
N HIS A 636 -22.53 11.37 8.86
CA HIS A 636 -21.37 11.92 9.54
C HIS A 636 -21.38 13.44 9.53
N PRO A 637 -20.87 14.09 10.60
CA PRO A 637 -20.63 15.54 10.57
C PRO A 637 -19.56 15.86 9.53
N LEU A 638 -19.68 17.02 8.86
CA LEU A 638 -18.63 17.48 7.97
C LEU A 638 -17.41 17.90 8.78
N THR A 639 -16.29 17.26 8.50
CA THR A 639 -15.00 17.54 9.09
C THR A 639 -13.93 17.62 7.99
N CYS A 640 -12.91 18.44 8.19
CA CYS A 640 -11.71 18.46 7.36
C CYS A 640 -10.49 18.84 8.21
N ALA A 641 -9.31 18.53 7.73
CA ALA A 641 -8.08 19.00 8.34
C ALA A 641 -7.97 20.52 8.16
N LYS A 642 -7.74 21.25 9.24
CA LYS A 642 -7.54 22.70 9.23
C LYS A 642 -6.20 23.03 9.86
N ALA A 643 -5.38 23.75 9.12
CA ALA A 643 -4.14 24.32 9.63
C ALA A 643 -4.43 25.69 10.27
N PRO A 644 -3.83 26.00 11.45
CA PRO A 644 -3.80 27.35 11.99
C PRO A 644 -3.12 28.35 11.03
N PRO A 645 -3.35 29.66 11.19
CA PRO A 645 -2.66 30.67 10.37
C PRO A 645 -1.13 30.49 10.37
N GLY A 646 -0.51 30.54 9.20
CA GLY A 646 0.93 30.33 9.02
C GLY A 646 1.38 28.86 9.03
N GLN A 647 0.46 27.91 9.12
CA GLN A 647 0.70 26.48 8.98
C GLN A 647 -0.02 25.93 7.73
N PHE A 648 0.32 24.70 7.35
CA PHE A 648 -0.18 24.03 6.15
C PHE A 648 -0.68 22.64 6.48
N VAL A 649 -1.61 22.14 5.69
CA VAL A 649 -1.97 20.72 5.66
C VAL A 649 -1.03 20.01 4.69
N MET A 650 -0.19 19.13 5.22
CA MET A 650 0.77 18.36 4.43
C MET A 650 0.23 16.99 4.07
N MET A 651 0.32 16.62 2.79
CA MET A 651 0.13 15.25 2.33
C MET A 651 1.45 14.61 1.90
N THR A 652 1.63 13.33 2.23
CA THR A 652 2.73 12.53 1.66
C THR A 652 2.34 12.01 0.28
N ILE A 653 3.28 12.01 -0.67
CA ILE A 653 3.08 11.52 -2.03
C ILE A 653 4.21 10.59 -2.45
N ARG A 654 3.99 9.77 -3.49
CA ARG A 654 5.06 8.96 -4.11
C ARG A 654 5.63 9.63 -5.33
N SER A 655 6.93 9.45 -5.57
CA SER A 655 7.56 9.81 -6.85
C SER A 655 7.26 8.74 -7.91
N HIS A 656 7.38 9.10 -9.19
CA HIS A 656 7.15 8.16 -10.29
C HIS A 656 8.13 6.98 -10.29
N ASP A 657 9.36 7.18 -9.87
CA ASP A 657 10.40 6.13 -9.86
C ASP A 657 10.50 5.43 -8.49
N GLN A 658 9.34 5.06 -7.93
CA GLN A 658 9.18 4.48 -6.60
C GLN A 658 8.03 3.48 -6.57
N TYR A 659 8.21 2.40 -5.81
CA TYR A 659 7.12 1.55 -5.39
C TYR A 659 7.19 1.34 -3.87
N ASN A 660 6.16 1.79 -3.14
CA ASN A 660 6.13 1.84 -1.68
C ASN A 660 7.43 2.43 -1.11
N THR A 661 8.16 1.71 -0.25
CA THR A 661 9.46 2.12 0.30
C THR A 661 10.64 1.83 -0.64
N THR A 662 10.43 1.12 -1.74
CA THR A 662 11.47 0.80 -2.73
C THR A 662 11.66 1.96 -3.70
N ILE A 663 12.87 2.50 -3.75
CA ILE A 663 13.24 3.64 -4.59
C ILE A 663 14.11 3.13 -5.73
N TYR A 664 13.59 3.15 -6.97
CA TYR A 664 14.30 2.71 -8.16
C TYR A 664 15.26 3.77 -8.71
N GLY A 665 14.93 5.05 -8.51
CA GLY A 665 15.72 6.19 -8.96
C GLY A 665 15.47 7.45 -8.12
N LEU A 666 16.11 8.56 -8.49
CA LEU A 666 15.95 9.86 -7.84
C LEU A 666 15.15 10.84 -8.70
N ASP A 667 14.57 10.37 -9.80
CA ASP A 667 13.92 11.21 -10.78
C ASP A 667 12.41 10.97 -10.80
N ASP A 668 11.64 11.93 -10.29
CA ASP A 668 10.21 11.99 -10.56
C ASP A 668 9.99 12.61 -11.95
N ARG A 669 10.06 11.75 -12.96
CA ARG A 669 9.94 12.16 -14.37
C ARG A 669 8.62 12.86 -14.65
N TYR A 670 7.54 12.46 -14.00
CA TYR A 670 6.20 13.02 -14.24
C TYR A 670 6.05 14.40 -13.64
N ARG A 671 6.55 14.63 -12.43
CA ARG A 671 6.52 15.96 -11.81
C ARG A 671 7.70 16.85 -12.19
N GLY A 672 8.64 16.34 -13.00
CA GLY A 672 9.80 17.11 -13.46
C GLY A 672 10.87 17.37 -12.40
N ILE A 673 10.91 16.61 -11.32
CA ILE A 673 11.85 16.75 -10.22
C ILE A 673 12.93 15.68 -10.33
N LYS A 674 14.20 16.10 -10.38
CA LYS A 674 15.35 15.20 -10.52
C LYS A 674 16.38 15.40 -9.42
N ASN A 675 17.10 14.33 -9.09
CA ASN A 675 18.22 14.28 -8.14
C ASN A 675 17.88 14.66 -6.69
N ALA A 676 16.60 14.73 -6.32
CA ALA A 676 16.20 15.05 -4.95
C ALA A 676 14.88 14.38 -4.57
N ARG A 677 14.78 13.99 -3.30
CA ARG A 677 13.58 13.45 -2.71
C ARG A 677 13.09 14.26 -1.51
N ARG A 678 13.99 14.94 -0.78
CA ARG A 678 13.58 15.91 0.25
C ARG A 678 13.16 17.22 -0.39
N VAL A 679 11.94 17.23 -0.93
CA VAL A 679 11.28 18.39 -1.54
C VAL A 679 9.91 18.62 -0.90
N VAL A 680 9.51 19.87 -0.81
CA VAL A 680 8.16 20.28 -0.44
C VAL A 680 7.56 21.04 -1.61
N LEU A 681 6.43 20.51 -2.13
CA LEU A 681 5.65 21.16 -3.18
C LEU A 681 4.75 22.20 -2.53
N MET A 682 4.75 23.42 -3.03
CA MET A 682 4.03 24.54 -2.44
C MET A 682 3.46 25.45 -3.52
N SER A 683 2.28 26.02 -3.29
CA SER A 683 1.68 26.95 -4.24
C SER A 683 2.49 28.25 -4.31
N ARG A 684 2.44 28.93 -5.47
CA ARG A 684 3.08 30.24 -5.64
C ARG A 684 2.53 31.26 -4.65
N GLU A 685 1.25 31.20 -4.32
CA GLU A 685 0.60 32.10 -3.38
C GLU A 685 1.13 31.88 -1.96
N ASP A 686 1.18 30.64 -1.51
CA ASP A 686 1.71 30.31 -0.18
C ASP A 686 3.18 30.65 -0.04
N MET A 687 3.98 30.46 -1.10
CA MET A 687 5.39 30.86 -1.14
C MET A 687 5.54 32.37 -0.95
N ARG A 688 4.74 33.18 -1.65
CA ARG A 688 4.76 34.65 -1.50
C ARG A 688 4.35 35.09 -0.10
N ASN A 689 3.25 34.51 0.42
CA ASN A 689 2.72 34.83 1.75
C ASN A 689 3.71 34.46 2.86
N SER A 690 4.52 33.43 2.65
CA SER A 690 5.54 32.95 3.60
C SER A 690 6.92 33.57 3.39
N GLY A 691 7.13 34.39 2.36
CA GLY A 691 8.43 34.94 2.02
C GLY A 691 9.48 33.90 1.62
N ILE A 692 9.04 32.83 0.96
CA ILE A 692 9.86 31.66 0.57
C ILE A 692 9.98 31.62 -0.94
N ASP A 693 11.20 31.55 -1.46
CA ASP A 693 11.49 31.44 -2.89
C ASP A 693 11.68 30.00 -3.34
N GLN A 694 11.51 29.75 -4.64
CA GLN A 694 11.86 28.51 -5.30
C GLN A 694 13.27 28.04 -4.96
N GLY A 695 13.42 26.79 -4.52
CA GLY A 695 14.70 26.20 -4.16
C GLY A 695 15.23 26.59 -2.77
N THR A 696 14.50 27.41 -2.00
CA THR A 696 14.85 27.72 -0.61
C THR A 696 14.94 26.42 0.20
N LEU A 697 15.97 26.35 1.05
CA LEU A 697 16.14 25.27 2.01
C LEU A 697 15.30 25.59 3.25
N VAL A 698 14.37 24.70 3.60
CA VAL A 698 13.44 24.86 4.71
C VAL A 698 13.50 23.70 5.67
N ASP A 699 13.10 23.93 6.91
CA ASP A 699 12.83 22.90 7.90
C ASP A 699 11.30 22.78 8.05
N ILE A 700 10.80 21.55 8.11
CA ILE A 700 9.38 21.25 8.28
C ILE A 700 9.18 20.72 9.69
N THR A 701 8.24 21.32 10.42
CA THR A 701 7.86 20.88 11.76
C THR A 701 6.39 20.49 11.75
N SER A 702 6.08 19.24 12.10
CA SER A 702 4.69 18.79 12.30
C SER A 702 4.24 19.09 13.73
N HIS A 703 2.94 19.30 13.90
CA HIS A 703 2.28 19.63 15.15
C HIS A 703 1.11 18.70 15.40
N PHE A 704 1.07 18.07 16.55
CA PHE A 704 -0.01 17.16 16.95
C PHE A 704 -0.14 17.12 18.48
N GLU A 705 -1.31 17.52 19.01
CA GLU A 705 -1.68 17.43 20.42
C GLU A 705 -0.58 17.92 21.40
N GLY A 706 -0.02 19.11 21.10
CA GLY A 706 1.05 19.71 21.92
C GLY A 706 2.45 19.16 21.67
N SER A 707 2.60 18.09 20.89
CA SER A 707 3.89 17.55 20.45
C SER A 707 4.31 18.11 19.10
N SER A 708 5.61 18.10 18.82
CA SER A 708 6.14 18.50 17.52
C SER A 708 7.30 17.63 17.07
N ARG A 709 7.41 17.44 15.74
CA ARG A 709 8.48 16.66 15.10
C ARG A 709 9.09 17.48 13.99
N CYS A 710 10.41 17.66 14.00
CA CYS A 710 11.12 18.50 13.03
C CYS A 710 11.97 17.66 12.08
N SER A 711 11.77 17.85 10.78
CA SER A 711 12.61 17.28 9.72
C SER A 711 13.27 18.41 8.93
N LYS A 712 14.61 18.36 8.84
CA LYS A 712 15.43 19.48 8.33
C LYS A 712 15.78 19.32 6.86
N HIS A 713 16.12 20.46 6.23
CA HIS A 713 16.76 20.55 4.93
C HIS A 713 15.90 20.02 3.77
N TRP A 714 14.67 20.49 3.66
CA TRP A 714 13.79 20.27 2.51
C TRP A 714 13.97 21.41 1.50
N ARG A 715 13.81 21.09 0.20
CA ARG A 715 13.84 22.09 -0.89
C ARG A 715 12.44 22.44 -1.33
N VAL A 716 12.10 23.72 -1.33
CA VAL A 716 10.82 24.21 -1.83
C VAL A 716 10.79 24.11 -3.35
N VAL A 717 9.70 23.56 -3.86
CA VAL A 717 9.40 23.47 -5.29
C VAL A 717 8.02 24.07 -5.53
N GLU A 718 7.97 25.12 -6.34
CA GLU A 718 6.70 25.71 -6.79
C GLU A 718 5.90 24.66 -7.56
N TYR A 719 4.64 24.46 -7.18
CA TYR A 719 3.78 23.49 -7.81
C TYR A 719 2.32 23.94 -7.80
N ASP A 720 1.54 23.44 -8.76
CA ASP A 720 0.10 23.69 -8.83
C ASP A 720 -0.63 22.79 -7.82
N ILE A 721 -0.84 23.33 -6.62
CA ILE A 721 -1.49 22.68 -5.47
C ILE A 721 -2.41 23.72 -4.80
N PRO A 722 -3.58 23.32 -4.25
CA PRO A 722 -4.46 24.24 -3.55
C PRO A 722 -3.76 25.00 -2.41
N THR A 723 -4.02 26.30 -2.28
CA THR A 723 -3.48 27.18 -1.23
C THR A 723 -3.75 26.61 0.17
N GLY A 724 -2.78 26.74 1.08
CA GLY A 724 -2.83 26.17 2.42
C GLY A 724 -2.45 24.69 2.49
N ASN A 725 -2.11 24.06 1.34
CA ASN A 725 -1.71 22.66 1.26
C ASN A 725 -0.27 22.54 0.75
N VAL A 726 0.45 21.56 1.26
CA VAL A 726 1.81 21.22 0.79
C VAL A 726 1.93 19.71 0.60
N ALA A 727 2.88 19.27 -0.25
CA ALA A 727 3.11 17.85 -0.48
C ALA A 727 4.60 17.51 -0.37
N THR A 728 4.89 16.33 0.21
CA THR A 728 6.25 15.81 0.39
C THR A 728 6.33 14.35 0.00
N TYR A 729 7.52 13.85 -0.33
CA TYR A 729 7.68 12.44 -0.69
C TYR A 729 7.71 11.52 0.54
N PHE A 730 6.94 10.43 0.45
CA PHE A 730 7.06 9.22 1.24
C PHE A 730 8.25 8.36 0.73
N PRO A 731 9.07 7.69 1.56
CA PRO A 731 8.94 7.59 3.00
C PRO A 731 9.68 8.70 3.80
N GLU A 732 10.38 9.61 3.14
CA GLU A 732 11.22 10.62 3.80
C GLU A 732 10.44 11.50 4.78
N ALA A 733 9.14 11.70 4.54
CA ALA A 733 8.26 12.48 5.39
C ALA A 733 7.64 11.70 6.57
N ASN A 734 7.87 10.38 6.68
CA ASN A 734 7.27 9.58 7.76
C ASN A 734 7.69 10.02 9.17
N SER A 735 8.88 10.58 9.31
CA SER A 735 9.34 11.16 10.58
C SER A 735 8.50 12.37 11.04
N LEU A 736 7.68 12.93 10.16
CA LEU A 736 6.75 14.03 10.46
C LEU A 736 5.33 13.55 10.80
N VAL A 737 5.01 12.28 10.56
CA VAL A 737 3.67 11.72 10.80
C VAL A 737 3.61 11.18 12.22
N PRO A 738 2.81 11.78 13.12
CA PRO A 738 2.73 11.29 14.51
C PRO A 738 2.16 9.87 14.57
N LEU A 739 2.71 9.03 15.44
CA LEU A 739 2.27 7.63 15.59
C LEU A 739 0.80 7.56 16.04
N GLU A 740 0.42 8.43 16.97
CA GLU A 740 -0.91 8.48 17.57
C GLU A 740 -1.95 9.18 16.68
N SER A 741 -1.51 9.80 15.59
CA SER A 741 -2.42 10.42 14.61
C SER A 741 -2.98 9.37 13.66
N VAL A 742 -4.17 8.88 13.97
CA VAL A 742 -4.82 7.76 13.28
C VAL A 742 -6.24 8.11 12.83
N ALA A 743 -6.74 7.33 11.89
CA ALA A 743 -8.10 7.44 11.38
C ALA A 743 -9.11 6.86 12.37
N ASP A 744 -10.19 7.60 12.60
CA ASP A 744 -11.28 7.17 13.45
C ASP A 744 -11.89 5.85 12.90
N GLY A 745 -12.04 4.86 13.78
CA GLY A 745 -12.63 3.55 13.47
C GLY A 745 -11.73 2.55 12.74
N SER A 746 -10.57 2.96 12.19
CA SER A 746 -9.68 2.03 11.46
C SER A 746 -8.22 2.05 11.91
N ASN A 747 -7.84 2.94 12.80
CA ASN A 747 -6.48 3.11 13.32
C ASN A 747 -5.39 3.29 12.25
N THR A 748 -5.77 3.67 11.02
CA THR A 748 -4.83 3.90 9.91
C THR A 748 -4.05 5.20 10.13
N PRO A 749 -2.71 5.24 10.01
CA PRO A 749 -1.93 6.48 10.15
C PRO A 749 -2.35 7.59 9.19
N THR A 750 -2.50 8.82 9.70
CA THR A 750 -3.02 9.97 8.92
C THR A 750 -1.95 10.67 8.08
N SER A 751 -1.22 9.92 7.28
CA SER A 751 -0.09 10.42 6.47
C SER A 751 -0.47 11.46 5.40
N LYS A 752 -1.76 11.69 5.16
CA LYS A 752 -2.27 12.61 4.13
C LYS A 752 -2.82 13.92 4.68
N SER A 753 -2.83 14.13 6.00
CA SER A 753 -3.37 15.36 6.60
C SER A 753 -2.57 15.76 7.85
N VAL A 754 -1.26 15.93 7.71
CA VAL A 754 -0.36 16.33 8.80
C VAL A 754 -0.31 17.86 8.85
N ILE A 755 -0.55 18.45 10.01
CA ILE A 755 -0.41 19.89 10.21
C ILE A 755 1.07 20.25 10.38
N VAL A 756 1.59 21.15 9.54
CA VAL A 756 3.01 21.50 9.52
C VAL A 756 3.25 23.01 9.42
N SER A 757 4.35 23.47 10.02
CA SER A 757 4.98 24.75 9.66
C SER A 757 6.20 24.52 8.78
N VAL A 758 6.41 25.43 7.83
CA VAL A 758 7.53 25.40 6.87
C VAL A 758 8.31 26.69 7.05
N VAL A 759 9.57 26.59 7.49
CA VAL A 759 10.40 27.76 7.80
C VAL A 759 11.77 27.67 7.14
N PRO A 760 12.39 28.77 6.68
CA PRO A 760 13.74 28.74 6.14
C PRO A 760 14.75 28.18 7.14
N SER A 761 15.62 27.25 6.70
CA SER A 761 16.63 26.62 7.58
C SER A 761 17.64 27.63 8.10
N ALA A 762 17.90 27.61 9.40
CA ALA A 762 18.73 28.56 10.11
C ALA A 762 20.21 28.70 9.61
N SER A 763 20.70 27.72 8.86
CA SER A 763 22.04 27.72 8.27
C SER A 763 22.29 28.87 7.29
N LYS A 764 21.24 29.41 6.63
CA LYS A 764 21.35 30.58 5.74
C LYS A 764 21.21 31.92 6.48
N MET A 765 20.47 31.99 7.57
CA MET A 765 20.33 33.22 8.35
C MET A 765 21.68 33.70 8.94
N ARG A 766 22.58 32.78 9.30
CA ARG A 766 23.95 33.12 9.75
C ARG A 766 24.81 33.69 8.61
N PHE A 767 24.61 33.23 7.37
CA PHE A 767 25.36 33.71 6.22
C PHE A 767 24.93 35.15 5.82
N TRP A 768 23.62 35.41 5.77
CA TRP A 768 23.08 36.73 5.46
C TRP A 768 23.34 37.74 6.57
N ARG A 769 23.25 37.39 7.85
CA ARG A 769 23.62 38.25 8.98
C ARG A 769 25.15 38.56 8.99
N LYS A 770 25.98 37.66 8.50
CA LYS A 770 27.41 37.87 8.36
C LYS A 770 27.74 38.82 7.19
N GLN A 771 27.03 38.71 6.07
CA GLN A 771 27.18 39.67 4.95
C GLN A 771 26.63 41.05 5.29
N LEU A 772 25.48 41.14 5.95
CA LEU A 772 24.94 42.45 6.40
C LEU A 772 25.80 43.13 7.46
N ARG A 773 26.57 42.40 8.27
CA ARG A 773 27.57 42.96 9.20
C ARG A 773 28.90 43.30 8.55
N GLN A 774 29.15 42.88 7.31
CA GLN A 774 30.34 43.28 6.54
C GLN A 774 30.06 44.45 5.59
N VAL A 775 28.80 44.86 5.45
CA VAL A 775 28.36 45.99 4.62
C VAL A 775 27.88 47.19 5.50
N ALA A 776 27.76 47.00 6.82
CA ALA A 776 27.58 48.01 7.82
C ALA A 776 28.89 48.21 8.60
#